data_16e695e7a8ebf8f700300ea00e1a5f62
#
_entry.id   16e695e7a8ebf8f700300ea00e1a5f62
#
_cell.length_a   1.000
_cell.length_b   1.000
_cell.length_c   1.000
_cell.angle_alpha   90.00
_cell.angle_beta   90.00
_cell.angle_gamma   90.00
#
_symmetry.space_group_name_H-M   'P 1'
#
loop_
_entity.id
_entity.type
_entity.pdbx_description
1 polymer ?
#
loop_
_entity_poly.entity_id
_entity_poly.type
_entity_poly.pdbx_seq_one_letter_code
_entity_poly.pdbx_strand_id
1 'polypeptide(L)'
;MFQAFDWCLEKNSDELTIICWCFGERGPTCLRIKGFCYYFFAEPPEGFNDQNKEKYERKLKKLLCCEVRFRDKVLLYYYSEKPRPFMLLCFKNKENMEKAYKLLLKNKWRVYEKEIKPILKFVSNRNLKFSGWFEARNMKKVPEKEKISSVDEYYVTAVENIIPVDNPKEMRKPKILSFDIECFSENINIMPEPIYARNQVLMVSMIFQEGNRRTRYLITHVPVFDIPDVNLIRVENELELLHKFQDMILQEDPDVIIGYNIFGFDYYYMHTRLGMYLEEWKNIGRICNITPKLKDISWESSAYGEQKIRFLRMNGRISIDLLQVIRRDYKLPQYNLDTVAKEFLGRGKHDVEHSFIFQTFYHHLQGKEVTEEFTKISKYCLEDSNLVLDLFEKLNLWIALTELSCIVHVPIVSLITRGQQIRCFSQIYHLASKRGVIINRRKEEKRDYKGANVIEPTQGLHEHVICLDFKSLYPSIIMSHNICYTTFVLDKKIKDSECHVIEWDDEGQKQRYRFVKKERLEGIIPTIVRRLIDERNNVKRLLSQEKDPLKKIIYDKRQWALKISANSFFGFLGTTDKGMLPLLEASMCITAEGRKTILECKKFLEETHQAKIIYGDTDSVFFNFPDTPSIEEVFKRGKELTTEINQKFHPLEIEFEKAGRMLCLLKKHYAFWVYDEKKKEPKWNISYVSANRTHSEIAVFKMTPDSTELLPLNKIMADKKEVEVYDPLNGEKIKIEKKTVPNILYKGIALARRDNCSWCRKIYETLLHYIMISHRSVYESYEMIRDYIVDLFLDRVPMEDLFVTKGVKVNYKNNSAYKILTERLKKNGVVIHQGTRLDFVVVEGDKKSKVGERMVVREELKNTKVKIDKRYYAENLLKRKIETLFQIGY
;
A
#
# COMPACT_ATOMS: atom_id res chain seq x y z
N MET A 1 0.02 -31.41 -9.35
CA MET A 1 0.58 -30.04 -9.20
C MET A 1 -0.38 -29.17 -8.39
N PHE A 2 0.14 -28.33 -7.50
CA PHE A 2 -0.65 -27.54 -6.57
C PHE A 2 -0.16 -26.08 -6.52
N GLN A 3 -1.08 -25.13 -6.41
CA GLN A 3 -0.77 -23.73 -6.16
C GLN A 3 -1.19 -23.38 -4.72
N ALA A 4 -0.25 -23.04 -3.86
CA ALA A 4 -0.53 -22.65 -2.48
C ALA A 4 -1.27 -21.31 -2.40
N PHE A 5 -2.14 -21.14 -1.39
CA PHE A 5 -2.74 -19.85 -1.10
C PHE A 5 -2.80 -19.51 0.40
N ASP A 6 -2.95 -20.49 1.31
CA ASP A 6 -2.86 -20.24 2.75
C ASP A 6 -2.11 -21.33 3.50
N TRP A 7 -1.52 -20.95 4.63
CA TRP A 7 -0.68 -21.82 5.46
C TRP A 7 -0.99 -21.61 6.94
N CYS A 8 -1.07 -22.69 7.69
CA CYS A 8 -1.10 -22.61 9.14
C CYS A 8 -0.36 -23.78 9.80
N LEU A 9 -0.26 -23.74 11.12
CA LEU A 9 0.19 -24.85 11.94
C LEU A 9 -1.02 -25.56 12.54
N GLU A 10 -0.98 -26.89 12.55
CA GLU A 10 -1.95 -27.68 13.28
C GLU A 10 -1.79 -27.41 14.79
N LYS A 11 -2.90 -27.15 15.48
CA LYS A 11 -2.91 -27.02 16.93
C LYS A 11 -3.11 -28.37 17.57
N ASN A 12 -2.59 -28.55 18.80
CA ASN A 12 -2.76 -29.73 19.61
C ASN A 12 -2.20 -31.02 18.95
N SER A 13 -1.23 -30.90 18.08
CA SER A 13 -0.51 -32.02 17.51
C SER A 13 0.73 -32.33 18.38
N ASP A 14 1.02 -33.59 18.60
CA ASP A 14 2.23 -34.05 19.33
C ASP A 14 3.53 -33.73 18.60
N GLU A 15 3.40 -33.45 17.29
CA GLU A 15 4.51 -33.03 16.42
C GLU A 15 4.14 -31.80 15.60
N LEU A 16 5.17 -31.08 15.17
CA LEU A 16 4.96 -29.94 14.26
C LEU A 16 4.40 -30.44 12.92
N THR A 17 3.14 -30.11 12.68
CA THR A 17 2.46 -30.40 11.43
C THR A 17 2.07 -29.10 10.73
N ILE A 18 2.40 -28.98 9.46
CA ILE A 18 2.08 -27.82 8.63
C ILE A 18 0.87 -28.15 7.77
N ILE A 19 -0.09 -27.25 7.75
CA ILE A 19 -1.27 -27.35 6.88
C ILE A 19 -1.12 -26.33 5.77
N CYS A 20 -1.29 -26.78 4.52
CA CYS A 20 -1.30 -25.94 3.32
C CYS A 20 -2.64 -26.12 2.62
N TRP A 21 -3.34 -25.02 2.39
CA TRP A 21 -4.43 -24.99 1.42
C TRP A 21 -3.90 -24.53 0.06
N CYS A 22 -4.27 -25.28 -0.94
CA CYS A 22 -3.79 -25.09 -2.29
C CYS A 22 -4.87 -25.44 -3.31
N PHE A 23 -4.73 -24.96 -4.53
CA PHE A 23 -5.58 -25.34 -5.66
C PHE A 23 -4.94 -26.53 -6.38
N GLY A 24 -5.62 -27.67 -6.37
CA GLY A 24 -5.31 -28.86 -7.14
C GLY A 24 -6.09 -28.93 -8.45
N GLU A 25 -6.05 -30.07 -9.12
CA GLU A 25 -6.79 -30.29 -10.38
C GLU A 25 -8.30 -30.31 -10.16
N ARG A 26 -8.73 -30.85 -9.00
CA ARG A 26 -10.14 -31.00 -8.63
C ARG A 26 -10.70 -29.85 -7.76
N GLY A 27 -9.92 -28.76 -7.58
CA GLY A 27 -10.33 -27.63 -6.77
C GLY A 27 -9.51 -27.44 -5.48
N PRO A 28 -10.08 -26.81 -4.47
CA PRO A 28 -9.40 -26.58 -3.20
C PRO A 28 -8.97 -27.89 -2.55
N THR A 29 -7.71 -27.96 -2.17
CA THR A 29 -7.08 -29.15 -1.58
C THR A 29 -6.38 -28.75 -0.29
N CYS A 30 -6.46 -29.57 0.73
CA CYS A 30 -5.72 -29.43 1.97
C CYS A 30 -4.61 -30.49 2.07
N LEU A 31 -3.39 -30.02 2.29
CA LEU A 31 -2.23 -30.91 2.52
C LEU A 31 -1.76 -30.78 3.95
N ARG A 32 -1.74 -31.91 4.65
CA ARG A 32 -1.17 -32.07 5.99
C ARG A 32 0.26 -32.58 5.82
N ILE A 33 1.24 -31.71 6.10
CA ILE A 33 2.66 -31.97 5.85
C ILE A 33 3.34 -32.29 7.18
N LYS A 34 3.90 -33.49 7.31
CA LYS A 34 4.56 -34.03 8.47
C LYS A 34 6.07 -34.13 8.30
N GLY A 35 6.81 -34.31 9.41
CA GLY A 35 8.26 -34.52 9.37
C GLY A 35 9.10 -33.25 9.42
N PHE A 36 8.48 -32.08 9.56
CA PHE A 36 9.18 -30.83 9.86
C PHE A 36 9.24 -30.64 11.38
N CYS A 37 10.30 -30.04 11.90
CA CYS A 37 10.47 -29.86 13.34
C CYS A 37 10.56 -28.38 13.74
N TYR A 38 10.21 -28.05 14.96
CA TYR A 38 10.64 -26.82 15.59
C TYR A 38 12.13 -26.84 15.77
N TYR A 39 12.82 -25.78 15.44
CA TYR A 39 14.24 -25.71 15.66
C TYR A 39 14.76 -24.31 15.96
N PHE A 40 15.93 -24.27 16.56
CA PHE A 40 16.75 -23.07 16.68
C PHE A 40 18.24 -23.46 16.68
N PHE A 41 19.12 -22.49 16.49
CA PHE A 41 20.56 -22.70 16.57
C PHE A 41 21.09 -22.28 17.92
N ALA A 42 22.03 -23.06 18.47
CA ALA A 42 22.78 -22.70 19.65
C ALA A 42 24.29 -22.70 19.34
N GLU A 43 24.98 -21.70 19.88
CA GLU A 43 26.44 -21.60 19.74
C GLU A 43 27.07 -22.57 20.71
N PRO A 44 28.05 -23.38 20.28
CA PRO A 44 28.78 -24.27 21.20
C PRO A 44 29.45 -23.46 22.31
N PRO A 45 29.54 -24.03 23.53
CA PRO A 45 30.27 -23.40 24.64
C PRO A 45 31.77 -23.32 24.35
N GLU A 46 32.47 -22.47 25.12
CA GLU A 46 33.92 -22.40 25.10
C GLU A 46 34.51 -23.78 25.43
N GLY A 47 35.58 -24.18 24.68
CA GLY A 47 36.19 -25.50 24.82
C GLY A 47 35.53 -26.61 24.00
N PHE A 48 34.50 -26.28 23.19
CA PHE A 48 33.98 -27.27 22.22
C PHE A 48 34.99 -27.57 21.10
N ASN A 49 35.19 -28.87 20.84
CA ASN A 49 36.00 -29.36 19.74
C ASN A 49 35.45 -30.71 19.23
N ASP A 50 36.04 -31.24 18.16
CA ASP A 50 35.57 -32.50 17.56
C ASP A 50 35.68 -33.69 18.51
N GLN A 51 36.62 -33.71 19.46
CA GLN A 51 36.79 -34.80 20.44
C GLN A 51 35.66 -34.85 21.46
N ASN A 52 35.06 -33.72 21.83
CA ASN A 52 33.99 -33.69 22.83
C ASN A 52 32.59 -33.55 22.23
N LYS A 53 32.47 -33.47 20.90
CA LYS A 53 31.24 -33.31 20.14
C LYS A 53 30.17 -34.33 20.48
N GLU A 54 30.50 -35.61 20.47
CA GLU A 54 29.56 -36.70 20.80
C GLU A 54 29.09 -36.66 22.26
N LYS A 55 29.94 -36.23 23.18
CA LYS A 55 29.59 -36.05 24.59
C LYS A 55 28.53 -34.97 24.75
N TYR A 56 28.70 -33.81 24.06
CA TYR A 56 27.72 -32.75 24.08
C TYR A 56 26.42 -33.18 23.42
N GLU A 57 26.48 -33.88 22.28
CA GLU A 57 25.29 -34.38 21.59
C GLU A 57 24.45 -35.30 22.49
N ARG A 58 25.08 -36.30 23.09
CA ARG A 58 24.41 -37.25 24.01
C ARG A 58 23.80 -36.54 25.22
N LYS A 59 24.54 -35.60 25.83
CA LYS A 59 24.06 -34.82 26.98
C LYS A 59 22.85 -33.95 26.62
N LEU A 60 22.89 -33.21 25.51
CA LEU A 60 21.80 -32.35 25.07
C LEU A 60 20.57 -33.14 24.62
N LYS A 61 20.74 -34.26 23.91
CA LYS A 61 19.63 -35.16 23.53
C LYS A 61 18.86 -35.63 24.75
N LYS A 62 19.58 -36.08 25.78
CA LYS A 62 18.97 -36.59 27.03
C LYS A 62 18.32 -35.47 27.84
N LEU A 63 19.00 -34.31 27.95
CA LEU A 63 18.54 -33.20 28.80
C LEU A 63 17.36 -32.42 28.19
N LEU A 64 17.37 -32.23 26.87
CA LEU A 64 16.43 -31.36 26.17
C LEU A 64 15.38 -32.11 25.36
N CYS A 65 15.40 -33.42 25.32
CA CYS A 65 14.48 -34.24 24.50
C CYS A 65 14.43 -33.79 23.04
N CYS A 66 15.59 -33.55 22.44
CA CYS A 66 15.71 -33.02 21.07
C CYS A 66 16.70 -33.82 20.23
N GLU A 67 16.59 -33.68 18.91
CA GLU A 67 17.67 -34.08 18.02
C GLU A 67 18.70 -32.96 17.95
N VAL A 68 19.98 -33.32 17.95
CA VAL A 68 21.10 -32.40 17.82
C VAL A 68 21.84 -32.69 16.53
N ARG A 69 22.01 -31.67 15.71
CA ARG A 69 22.78 -31.74 14.46
C ARG A 69 23.79 -30.60 14.42
N PHE A 70 25.01 -30.88 14.04
CA PHE A 70 26.01 -29.81 13.86
C PHE A 70 25.95 -29.29 12.42
N ARG A 71 26.12 -28.01 12.28
CA ARG A 71 26.14 -27.32 10.99
C ARG A 71 27.13 -26.17 11.03
N ASP A 72 28.01 -26.13 10.02
CA ASP A 72 28.89 -25.00 9.84
C ASP A 72 28.11 -23.85 9.18
N LYS A 73 28.09 -22.72 9.85
CA LYS A 73 27.30 -21.55 9.50
C LYS A 73 28.06 -20.27 9.80
N VAL A 74 27.61 -19.16 9.20
CA VAL A 74 28.03 -17.80 9.55
C VAL A 74 26.87 -17.03 10.16
N LEU A 75 27.15 -16.03 10.97
CA LEU A 75 26.12 -15.10 11.47
C LEU A 75 25.82 -14.02 10.44
N LEU A 76 24.62 -13.47 10.47
CA LEU A 76 24.21 -12.41 9.56
C LEU A 76 25.02 -11.15 9.75
N TYR A 77 25.15 -10.67 11.00
CA TYR A 77 25.89 -9.45 11.29
C TYR A 77 27.39 -9.70 11.28
N TYR A 78 28.03 -8.89 10.47
CA TYR A 78 29.45 -8.76 10.19
C TYR A 78 30.03 -9.87 9.32
N TYR A 79 30.96 -9.42 8.50
CA TYR A 79 31.69 -10.29 7.61
C TYR A 79 32.53 -11.31 8.39
N SER A 80 32.45 -12.55 7.96
CA SER A 80 33.28 -13.65 8.48
C SER A 80 33.73 -14.53 7.33
N GLU A 81 35.03 -14.78 7.24
CA GLU A 81 35.58 -15.62 6.19
C GLU A 81 35.23 -17.10 6.35
N LYS A 82 35.24 -17.56 7.60
CA LYS A 82 35.10 -18.97 7.91
C LYS A 82 33.76 -19.24 8.59
N PRO A 83 33.03 -20.23 8.10
CA PRO A 83 31.91 -20.78 8.87
C PRO A 83 32.43 -21.37 10.19
N ARG A 84 31.59 -21.35 11.19
CA ARG A 84 31.87 -21.98 12.49
C ARG A 84 30.75 -22.94 12.87
N PRO A 85 31.05 -23.95 13.71
CA PRO A 85 30.04 -24.93 14.06
C PRO A 85 28.96 -24.36 14.94
N PHE A 86 27.70 -24.66 14.59
CA PHE A 86 26.50 -24.40 15.40
C PHE A 86 25.75 -25.69 15.62
N MET A 87 25.11 -25.79 16.79
CA MET A 87 24.20 -26.88 17.10
C MET A 87 22.79 -26.53 16.64
N LEU A 88 22.27 -27.25 15.68
CA LEU A 88 20.86 -27.22 15.30
C LEU A 88 20.10 -28.15 16.24
N LEU A 89 19.25 -27.58 17.11
CA LEU A 89 18.42 -28.30 18.05
C LEU A 89 17.01 -28.44 17.51
N CYS A 90 16.57 -29.64 17.20
CA CYS A 90 15.29 -29.96 16.60
C CYS A 90 14.33 -30.59 17.61
N PHE A 91 13.12 -30.08 17.69
CA PHE A 91 12.08 -30.47 18.65
C PHE A 91 10.82 -30.90 17.93
N LYS A 92 10.19 -31.98 18.36
CA LYS A 92 8.90 -32.42 17.82
C LYS A 92 7.78 -31.43 18.12
N ASN A 93 7.72 -30.94 19.37
CA ASN A 93 6.67 -30.01 19.80
C ASN A 93 7.23 -28.68 20.33
N LYS A 94 6.35 -27.70 20.40
CA LYS A 94 6.67 -26.32 20.81
C LYS A 94 7.04 -26.24 22.28
N GLU A 95 6.42 -27.03 23.13
CA GLU A 95 6.63 -27.00 24.58
C GLU A 95 8.07 -27.39 24.94
N ASN A 96 8.56 -28.48 24.38
CA ASN A 96 9.95 -28.92 24.58
C ASN A 96 10.94 -27.88 24.07
N MET A 97 10.65 -27.25 22.92
CA MET A 97 11.48 -26.16 22.40
C MET A 97 11.52 -24.97 23.37
N GLU A 98 10.39 -24.57 23.96
CA GLU A 98 10.34 -23.44 24.91
C GLU A 98 11.06 -23.79 26.24
N LYS A 99 10.91 -25.01 26.76
CA LYS A 99 11.64 -25.50 27.95
C LYS A 99 13.15 -25.48 27.70
N ALA A 100 13.59 -26.04 26.57
CA ALA A 100 14.99 -26.07 26.18
C ALA A 100 15.58 -24.66 26.02
N TYR A 101 14.84 -23.75 25.36
CA TYR A 101 15.26 -22.36 25.18
C TYR A 101 15.48 -21.64 26.51
N LYS A 102 14.53 -21.75 27.44
CA LYS A 102 14.65 -21.17 28.79
C LYS A 102 15.86 -21.72 29.57
N LEU A 103 16.08 -23.04 29.49
CA LEU A 103 17.20 -23.70 30.15
C LEU A 103 18.56 -23.25 29.61
N LEU A 104 18.67 -23.15 28.27
CA LEU A 104 19.91 -22.69 27.62
C LEU A 104 20.22 -21.24 27.96
N LEU A 105 19.21 -20.35 27.96
CA LEU A 105 19.40 -18.94 28.37
C LEU A 105 19.83 -18.83 29.84
N LYS A 106 19.23 -19.61 30.75
CA LYS A 106 19.65 -19.64 32.17
C LYS A 106 21.13 -20.04 32.33
N ASN A 107 21.61 -20.89 31.44
CA ASN A 107 23.00 -21.30 31.38
C ASN A 107 23.88 -20.42 30.47
N LYS A 108 23.43 -19.19 30.12
CA LYS A 108 24.14 -18.18 29.34
C LYS A 108 24.54 -18.63 27.93
N TRP A 109 23.84 -19.61 27.34
CA TRP A 109 24.06 -19.99 25.95
C TRP A 109 23.50 -18.93 25.00
N ARG A 110 24.17 -18.72 23.87
CA ARG A 110 23.67 -17.90 22.79
C ARG A 110 22.80 -18.72 21.85
N VAL A 111 21.57 -18.28 21.67
CA VAL A 111 20.56 -18.95 20.86
C VAL A 111 20.03 -18.04 19.78
N TYR A 112 19.83 -18.57 18.58
CA TYR A 112 19.47 -17.81 17.39
C TYR A 112 18.24 -18.42 16.72
N GLU A 113 17.47 -17.55 16.03
CA GLU A 113 16.33 -17.91 15.19
C GLU A 113 15.13 -18.57 15.88
N LYS A 114 15.07 -18.60 17.21
CA LYS A 114 13.92 -19.15 17.94
C LYS A 114 12.61 -18.40 17.59
N GLU A 115 12.70 -17.08 17.40
CA GLU A 115 11.54 -16.21 17.13
C GLU A 115 11.02 -16.30 15.69
N ILE A 116 11.74 -16.97 14.79
CA ILE A 116 11.33 -17.09 13.40
C ILE A 116 10.22 -18.12 13.28
N LYS A 117 9.13 -17.73 12.64
CA LYS A 117 7.92 -18.57 12.50
C LYS A 117 8.23 -19.88 11.76
N PRO A 118 7.74 -21.03 12.23
CA PRO A 118 8.01 -22.34 11.61
C PRO A 118 7.61 -22.41 10.12
N ILE A 119 6.49 -21.78 9.73
CA ILE A 119 6.06 -21.75 8.32
C ILE A 119 7.08 -21.01 7.43
N LEU A 120 7.62 -19.87 7.89
CA LEU A 120 8.66 -19.17 7.13
C LEU A 120 9.94 -20.02 7.02
N LYS A 121 10.31 -20.73 8.09
CA LYS A 121 11.43 -21.69 8.06
C LYS A 121 11.18 -22.81 7.06
N PHE A 122 10.01 -23.40 7.08
CA PHE A 122 9.62 -24.47 6.16
C PHE A 122 9.66 -24.01 4.69
N VAL A 123 8.95 -22.92 4.39
CA VAL A 123 8.88 -22.37 3.03
C VAL A 123 10.28 -22.02 2.50
N SER A 124 11.14 -21.43 3.36
CA SER A 124 12.51 -21.09 3.00
C SER A 124 13.41 -22.31 2.81
N ASN A 125 13.36 -23.28 3.74
CA ASN A 125 14.18 -24.48 3.66
C ASN A 125 13.84 -25.38 2.47
N ARG A 126 12.55 -25.39 2.06
CA ARG A 126 12.09 -26.15 0.89
C ARG A 126 12.15 -25.36 -0.41
N ASN A 127 12.65 -24.12 -0.38
CA ASN A 127 12.67 -23.21 -1.54
C ASN A 127 11.28 -22.94 -2.14
N LEU A 128 10.24 -22.98 -1.34
CA LEU A 128 8.87 -22.73 -1.75
C LEU A 128 8.60 -21.21 -1.82
N LYS A 129 7.47 -20.85 -2.45
CA LYS A 129 6.89 -19.51 -2.41
C LYS A 129 5.53 -19.60 -1.70
N PHE A 130 5.15 -18.59 -0.92
CA PHE A 130 3.91 -18.64 -0.12
C PHE A 130 2.63 -18.85 -0.95
N SER A 131 2.62 -18.33 -2.17
CA SER A 131 1.50 -18.49 -3.10
C SER A 131 1.94 -19.12 -4.44
N GLY A 132 3.06 -19.85 -4.41
CA GLY A 132 3.66 -20.44 -5.59
C GLY A 132 3.19 -21.86 -5.88
N TRP A 133 3.69 -22.39 -6.98
CA TRP A 133 3.43 -23.75 -7.44
C TRP A 133 4.42 -24.74 -6.83
N PHE A 134 3.94 -25.95 -6.54
CA PHE A 134 4.74 -27.07 -6.07
C PHE A 134 4.12 -28.41 -6.50
N GLU A 135 4.94 -29.45 -6.51
CA GLU A 135 4.52 -30.83 -6.65
C GLU A 135 4.51 -31.47 -5.26
N ALA A 136 3.48 -32.24 -4.95
CA ALA A 136 3.43 -33.11 -3.79
C ALA A 136 3.39 -34.56 -4.24
N ARG A 137 4.30 -35.39 -3.74
CA ARG A 137 4.39 -36.82 -4.03
C ARG A 137 3.96 -37.67 -2.86
N ASN A 138 3.74 -38.96 -3.10
CA ASN A 138 3.41 -39.94 -2.05
C ASN A 138 2.29 -39.47 -1.11
N MET A 139 1.29 -38.84 -1.66
CA MET A 139 0.14 -38.34 -0.92
C MET A 139 -0.80 -39.50 -0.55
N LYS A 140 -1.19 -39.57 0.71
CA LYS A 140 -2.22 -40.51 1.17
C LYS A 140 -3.49 -39.74 1.47
N LYS A 141 -4.62 -40.17 0.90
CA LYS A 141 -5.93 -39.56 1.22
C LYS A 141 -6.27 -39.88 2.67
N VAL A 142 -6.71 -38.89 3.41
CA VAL A 142 -7.09 -39.04 4.82
C VAL A 142 -8.54 -39.52 4.90
N PRO A 143 -8.83 -40.58 5.70
CA PRO A 143 -10.21 -41.03 5.94
C PRO A 143 -11.06 -39.93 6.55
N GLU A 144 -12.35 -39.90 6.21
CA GLU A 144 -13.29 -38.88 6.67
C GLU A 144 -13.28 -38.65 8.18
N LYS A 145 -13.18 -39.72 8.97
CA LYS A 145 -13.16 -39.67 10.44
C LYS A 145 -11.91 -38.98 11.03
N GLU A 146 -10.84 -38.91 10.26
CA GLU A 146 -9.57 -38.29 10.68
C GLU A 146 -9.36 -36.91 10.07
N LYS A 147 -10.29 -36.43 9.24
CA LYS A 147 -10.19 -35.11 8.65
C LYS A 147 -10.29 -34.01 9.71
N ILE A 148 -9.36 -33.07 9.65
CA ILE A 148 -9.38 -31.84 10.44
C ILE A 148 -9.75 -30.62 9.60
N SER A 149 -9.94 -30.78 8.29
CA SER A 149 -10.33 -29.73 7.36
C SER A 149 -11.65 -30.10 6.68
N SER A 150 -12.49 -29.10 6.44
CA SER A 150 -13.76 -29.25 5.72
C SER A 150 -13.60 -29.52 4.21
N VAL A 151 -12.39 -29.39 3.66
CA VAL A 151 -12.14 -29.59 2.22
C VAL A 151 -12.18 -31.05 1.85
N ASP A 152 -12.86 -31.41 0.75
CA ASP A 152 -13.04 -32.81 0.29
C ASP A 152 -11.73 -33.48 -0.09
N GLU A 153 -10.88 -32.74 -0.80
CA GLU A 153 -9.56 -33.23 -1.22
C GLU A 153 -8.55 -32.98 -0.07
N TYR A 154 -8.44 -33.96 0.83
CA TYR A 154 -7.56 -33.85 2.00
C TYR A 154 -6.54 -34.97 2.03
N TYR A 155 -5.27 -34.61 2.07
CA TYR A 155 -4.14 -35.57 1.99
C TYR A 155 -3.09 -35.31 3.06
N VAL A 156 -2.39 -36.37 3.43
CA VAL A 156 -1.16 -36.32 4.23
C VAL A 156 0.05 -36.68 3.40
N THR A 157 1.14 -35.96 3.58
CA THR A 157 2.43 -36.24 2.95
C THR A 157 3.59 -35.85 3.85
N ALA A 158 4.80 -36.30 3.51
CA ALA A 158 5.99 -35.93 4.24
C ALA A 158 6.67 -34.69 3.65
N VAL A 159 7.44 -33.97 4.47
CA VAL A 159 8.12 -32.73 4.07
C VAL A 159 9.04 -32.91 2.86
N GLU A 160 9.72 -34.05 2.74
CA GLU A 160 10.63 -34.38 1.64
C GLU A 160 9.92 -34.52 0.29
N ASN A 161 8.64 -34.84 0.29
CA ASN A 161 7.81 -35.01 -0.91
C ASN A 161 7.27 -33.72 -1.51
N ILE A 162 7.51 -32.57 -0.86
CA ILE A 162 7.10 -31.25 -1.36
C ILE A 162 8.24 -30.66 -2.20
N ILE A 163 8.01 -30.47 -3.49
CA ILE A 163 9.02 -30.03 -4.46
C ILE A 163 8.56 -28.73 -5.10
N PRO A 164 9.35 -27.62 -5.06
CA PRO A 164 8.99 -26.38 -5.71
C PRO A 164 8.96 -26.51 -7.25
N VAL A 165 8.07 -25.76 -7.90
CA VAL A 165 7.95 -25.68 -9.36
C VAL A 165 8.11 -24.23 -9.80
N ASP A 166 9.09 -23.99 -10.68
CA ASP A 166 9.45 -22.62 -11.11
C ASP A 166 8.67 -22.14 -12.34
N ASN A 167 8.15 -23.04 -13.17
CA ASN A 167 7.32 -22.69 -14.34
C ASN A 167 5.83 -22.77 -13.98
N PRO A 168 5.20 -21.66 -13.58
CA PRO A 168 3.81 -21.67 -13.22
C PRO A 168 2.92 -21.92 -14.43
N LYS A 169 1.98 -22.84 -14.28
CA LYS A 169 0.77 -22.88 -15.13
C LYS A 169 -0.07 -21.60 -14.86
N GLU A 170 -1.07 -21.39 -15.68
CA GLU A 170 -2.04 -20.32 -15.48
C GLU A 170 -2.58 -20.33 -14.04
N MET A 171 -2.63 -19.15 -13.39
CA MET A 171 -3.08 -19.02 -11.99
C MET A 171 -4.52 -19.48 -11.86
N ARG A 172 -4.79 -20.27 -10.81
CA ARG A 172 -6.14 -20.72 -10.50
C ARG A 172 -6.96 -19.56 -9.93
N LYS A 173 -8.19 -19.45 -10.40
CA LYS A 173 -9.17 -18.48 -9.86
C LYS A 173 -9.82 -19.06 -8.60
N PRO A 174 -9.84 -18.32 -7.49
CA PRO A 174 -10.55 -18.73 -6.28
C PRO A 174 -12.06 -18.57 -6.42
N LYS A 175 -12.82 -19.28 -5.60
CA LYS A 175 -14.21 -18.95 -5.32
C LYS A 175 -14.23 -17.76 -4.34
N ILE A 176 -14.93 -16.68 -4.70
CA ILE A 176 -14.90 -15.41 -3.99
C ILE A 176 -16.25 -15.14 -3.36
N LEU A 177 -16.25 -14.67 -2.12
CA LEU A 177 -17.39 -14.02 -1.46
C LEU A 177 -17.10 -12.53 -1.34
N SER A 178 -17.97 -11.68 -1.86
CA SER A 178 -18.07 -10.26 -1.53
C SER A 178 -19.25 -10.03 -0.63
N PHE A 179 -19.09 -9.30 0.48
CA PHE A 179 -20.17 -9.00 1.41
C PHE A 179 -20.10 -7.58 1.95
N ASP A 180 -21.27 -7.09 2.41
CA ASP A 180 -21.45 -5.81 3.05
C ASP A 180 -22.61 -5.91 4.06
N ILE A 181 -22.62 -5.07 5.11
CA ILE A 181 -23.66 -5.04 6.14
C ILE A 181 -24.29 -3.66 6.25
N GLU A 182 -25.62 -3.62 6.49
CA GLU A 182 -26.31 -2.39 6.85
C GLU A 182 -26.76 -2.46 8.31
N CYS A 183 -26.46 -1.38 9.06
CA CYS A 183 -26.70 -1.31 10.49
C CYS A 183 -27.57 -0.11 10.84
N PHE A 184 -28.30 -0.22 11.93
CA PHE A 184 -29.09 0.87 12.51
C PHE A 184 -28.28 1.64 13.56
N SER A 185 -28.48 2.96 13.61
CA SER A 185 -28.05 3.83 14.72
C SER A 185 -29.25 4.55 15.33
N GLU A 186 -29.37 4.48 16.65
CA GLU A 186 -30.38 5.26 17.40
C GLU A 186 -30.25 6.76 17.20
N ASN A 187 -29.04 7.22 17.01
CA ASN A 187 -28.76 8.64 16.72
C ASN A 187 -28.52 8.81 15.22
N ILE A 188 -29.45 9.49 14.56
CA ILE A 188 -29.45 9.72 13.11
C ILE A 188 -28.16 10.40 12.58
N ASN A 189 -27.47 11.12 13.42
CA ASN A 189 -26.27 11.89 13.08
C ASN A 189 -24.95 11.15 13.40
N ILE A 190 -25.03 9.94 14.00
CA ILE A 190 -23.87 9.21 14.48
C ILE A 190 -23.82 7.85 13.82
N MET A 191 -22.64 7.46 13.36
CA MET A 191 -22.41 6.10 12.84
C MET A 191 -22.73 5.05 13.92
N PRO A 192 -23.33 3.91 13.55
CA PRO A 192 -23.74 2.90 14.50
C PRO A 192 -22.52 2.32 15.23
N GLU A 193 -22.63 2.22 16.56
CA GLU A 193 -21.67 1.51 17.39
C GLU A 193 -22.27 0.19 17.89
N PRO A 194 -21.59 -0.94 17.74
CA PRO A 194 -22.16 -2.26 18.03
C PRO A 194 -22.41 -2.55 19.50
N ILE A 195 -21.87 -1.71 20.41
CA ILE A 195 -22.04 -1.87 21.85
C ILE A 195 -23.44 -1.45 22.37
N TYR A 196 -24.18 -0.68 21.57
CA TYR A 196 -25.53 -0.28 21.94
C TYR A 196 -26.56 -1.33 21.50
N ALA A 197 -27.42 -1.74 22.41
CA ALA A 197 -28.36 -2.87 22.20
C ALA A 197 -29.25 -2.69 20.96
N ARG A 198 -29.72 -1.46 20.71
CA ARG A 198 -30.60 -1.14 19.56
C ARG A 198 -29.86 -0.99 18.22
N ASN A 199 -28.56 -0.80 18.23
CA ASN A 199 -27.79 -0.67 17.01
C ASN A 199 -27.57 -2.05 16.38
N GLN A 200 -28.58 -2.55 15.68
CA GLN A 200 -28.62 -3.89 15.10
C GLN A 200 -28.10 -3.90 13.68
N VAL A 201 -27.59 -5.06 13.25
CA VAL A 201 -27.37 -5.37 11.84
C VAL A 201 -28.72 -5.70 11.21
N LEU A 202 -29.17 -4.92 10.23
CA LEU A 202 -30.48 -5.05 9.59
C LEU A 202 -30.48 -6.06 8.46
N MET A 203 -29.40 -6.05 7.67
CA MET A 203 -29.27 -6.94 6.51
C MET A 203 -27.79 -7.17 6.17
N VAL A 204 -27.53 -8.26 5.48
CA VAL A 204 -26.20 -8.62 4.93
C VAL A 204 -26.38 -9.04 3.47
N SER A 205 -25.68 -8.37 2.57
CA SER A 205 -25.56 -8.81 1.19
C SER A 205 -24.37 -9.74 1.03
N MET A 206 -24.53 -10.81 0.26
CA MET A 206 -23.48 -11.78 -0.03
C MET A 206 -23.50 -12.13 -1.52
N ILE A 207 -22.41 -11.91 -2.22
CA ILE A 207 -22.27 -12.27 -3.63
C ILE A 207 -21.12 -13.26 -3.77
N PHE A 208 -21.47 -14.48 -4.15
CA PHE A 208 -20.49 -15.53 -4.44
C PHE A 208 -20.17 -15.55 -5.92
N GLN A 209 -18.89 -15.62 -6.25
CA GLN A 209 -18.42 -15.76 -7.61
C GLN A 209 -17.54 -17.00 -7.76
N GLU A 210 -17.91 -17.84 -8.74
CA GLU A 210 -17.14 -19.01 -9.16
C GLU A 210 -16.97 -18.97 -10.68
N GLY A 211 -15.76 -18.78 -11.15
CA GLY A 211 -15.51 -18.50 -12.57
C GLY A 211 -16.23 -17.22 -13.03
N ASN A 212 -17.18 -17.40 -13.97
CA ASN A 212 -18.03 -16.30 -14.49
C ASN A 212 -19.42 -16.28 -13.87
N ARG A 213 -19.77 -17.25 -13.02
CA ARG A 213 -21.09 -17.34 -12.38
C ARG A 213 -21.09 -16.53 -11.08
N ARG A 214 -22.10 -15.67 -10.94
CA ARG A 214 -22.39 -14.93 -9.71
C ARG A 214 -23.73 -15.40 -9.12
N THR A 215 -23.73 -15.71 -7.83
CA THR A 215 -24.94 -16.02 -7.07
C THR A 215 -25.08 -14.97 -5.96
N ARG A 216 -26.23 -14.29 -5.93
CA ARG A 216 -26.52 -13.18 -5.02
C ARG A 216 -27.46 -13.66 -3.93
N TYR A 217 -27.14 -13.32 -2.69
CA TYR A 217 -27.95 -13.57 -1.50
C TYR A 217 -28.13 -12.27 -0.72
N LEU A 218 -29.29 -12.08 -0.15
CA LEU A 218 -29.58 -11.05 0.83
C LEU A 218 -30.20 -11.71 2.05
N ILE A 219 -29.59 -11.56 3.23
CA ILE A 219 -30.10 -12.03 4.50
C ILE A 219 -30.64 -10.82 5.25
N THR A 220 -31.87 -10.87 5.71
CA THR A 220 -32.51 -9.73 6.38
C THR A 220 -33.57 -10.17 7.39
N HIS A 221 -33.74 -9.42 8.47
CA HIS A 221 -34.83 -9.56 9.42
C HIS A 221 -35.85 -8.41 9.34
N VAL A 222 -35.67 -7.51 8.37
CA VAL A 222 -36.65 -6.44 8.08
C VAL A 222 -37.47 -6.78 6.83
N PRO A 223 -38.69 -6.20 6.67
CA PRO A 223 -39.54 -6.49 5.52
C PRO A 223 -38.92 -5.95 4.22
N VAL A 224 -38.79 -6.83 3.24
CA VAL A 224 -38.24 -6.53 1.91
C VAL A 224 -39.03 -7.28 0.85
N PHE A 225 -39.35 -6.65 -0.28
CA PHE A 225 -39.94 -7.32 -1.44
C PHE A 225 -38.90 -8.21 -2.13
N ASP A 226 -39.36 -9.20 -2.88
CA ASP A 226 -38.48 -10.04 -3.68
C ASP A 226 -37.76 -9.21 -4.74
N ILE A 227 -36.45 -9.42 -4.86
CA ILE A 227 -35.60 -8.73 -5.80
C ILE A 227 -35.19 -9.73 -6.91
N PRO A 228 -35.36 -9.39 -8.19
CA PRO A 228 -34.98 -10.29 -9.29
C PRO A 228 -33.50 -10.70 -9.20
N ASP A 229 -33.25 -11.98 -9.50
CA ASP A 229 -31.91 -12.59 -9.49
C ASP A 229 -31.17 -12.57 -8.13
N VAL A 230 -31.94 -12.42 -7.01
CA VAL A 230 -31.43 -12.42 -5.64
C VAL A 230 -32.14 -13.50 -4.82
N ASN A 231 -31.37 -14.35 -4.17
CA ASN A 231 -31.89 -15.30 -3.20
C ASN A 231 -32.12 -14.57 -1.87
N LEU A 232 -33.38 -14.18 -1.62
CA LEU A 232 -33.74 -13.47 -0.40
C LEU A 232 -34.00 -14.48 0.73
N ILE A 233 -33.24 -14.31 1.84
CA ILE A 233 -33.34 -15.15 3.04
C ILE A 233 -33.88 -14.28 4.16
N ARG A 234 -35.13 -14.52 4.55
CA ARG A 234 -35.78 -13.82 5.65
C ARG A 234 -35.52 -14.61 6.94
N VAL A 235 -35.15 -13.93 7.99
CA VAL A 235 -34.89 -14.47 9.33
C VAL A 235 -35.72 -13.67 10.36
N GLU A 236 -35.89 -14.18 11.56
CA GLU A 236 -36.74 -13.55 12.55
C GLU A 236 -36.06 -12.38 13.29
N ASN A 237 -34.76 -12.44 13.48
CA ASN A 237 -34.01 -11.47 14.29
C ASN A 237 -32.54 -11.38 13.89
N GLU A 238 -31.83 -10.43 14.49
CA GLU A 238 -30.38 -10.19 14.24
C GLU A 238 -29.50 -11.41 14.54
N LEU A 239 -29.79 -12.17 15.61
CA LEU A 239 -28.98 -13.33 15.97
C LEU A 239 -29.04 -14.41 14.89
N GLU A 240 -30.26 -14.69 14.39
CA GLU A 240 -30.44 -15.61 13.26
C GLU A 240 -29.77 -15.11 11.99
N LEU A 241 -29.81 -13.80 11.74
CA LEU A 241 -29.09 -13.19 10.62
C LEU A 241 -27.59 -13.45 10.72
N LEU A 242 -26.98 -13.22 11.88
CA LEU A 242 -25.57 -13.47 12.13
C LEU A 242 -25.21 -14.95 12.02
N HIS A 243 -26.10 -15.87 12.47
CA HIS A 243 -25.90 -17.30 12.29
C HIS A 243 -26.01 -17.71 10.81
N LYS A 244 -27.01 -17.19 10.10
CA LYS A 244 -27.24 -17.51 8.68
C LYS A 244 -26.09 -17.05 7.79
N PHE A 245 -25.53 -15.84 8.06
CA PHE A 245 -24.31 -15.37 7.40
C PHE A 245 -23.16 -16.39 7.50
N GLN A 246 -22.96 -16.95 8.70
CA GLN A 246 -21.92 -17.94 8.94
C GLN A 246 -22.22 -19.28 8.25
N ASP A 247 -23.48 -19.71 8.27
CA ASP A 247 -23.92 -20.94 7.62
C ASP A 247 -23.74 -20.86 6.09
N MET A 248 -24.01 -19.69 5.50
CA MET A 248 -23.78 -19.47 4.07
C MET A 248 -22.30 -19.56 3.70
N ILE A 249 -21.40 -19.07 4.54
CA ILE A 249 -19.94 -19.23 4.34
C ILE A 249 -19.53 -20.70 4.37
N LEU A 250 -20.12 -21.48 5.28
CA LEU A 250 -19.85 -22.92 5.37
C LEU A 250 -20.44 -23.69 4.17
N GLN A 251 -21.66 -23.35 3.76
CA GLN A 251 -22.36 -24.00 2.65
C GLN A 251 -21.69 -23.73 1.31
N GLU A 252 -21.37 -22.46 1.03
CA GLU A 252 -20.80 -22.03 -0.27
C GLU A 252 -19.28 -22.20 -0.34
N ASP A 253 -18.61 -22.36 0.77
CA ASP A 253 -17.18 -22.63 0.89
C ASP A 253 -16.25 -21.73 0.06
N PRO A 254 -16.30 -20.38 0.19
CA PRO A 254 -15.43 -19.49 -0.57
C PRO A 254 -13.95 -19.62 -0.14
N ASP A 255 -13.02 -19.47 -1.08
CA ASP A 255 -11.57 -19.42 -0.82
C ASP A 255 -11.13 -18.06 -0.31
N VAL A 256 -11.74 -17.02 -0.88
CA VAL A 256 -11.42 -15.61 -0.62
C VAL A 256 -12.69 -14.85 -0.23
N ILE A 257 -12.60 -14.08 0.84
CA ILE A 257 -13.67 -13.19 1.30
C ILE A 257 -13.18 -11.75 1.14
N ILE A 258 -13.94 -10.96 0.41
CA ILE A 258 -13.61 -9.56 0.12
C ILE A 258 -14.71 -8.63 0.64
N GLY A 259 -14.35 -7.38 0.85
CA GLY A 259 -15.27 -6.32 1.19
C GLY A 259 -14.56 -4.97 1.19
N TYR A 260 -15.27 -3.91 1.49
CA TYR A 260 -14.73 -2.55 1.56
C TYR A 260 -14.78 -2.02 2.98
N ASN A 261 -13.62 -1.81 3.60
CA ASN A 261 -13.46 -1.44 5.01
C ASN A 261 -13.88 -2.52 6.03
N ILE A 262 -13.96 -3.76 5.60
CA ILE A 262 -14.36 -4.88 6.49
C ILE A 262 -13.39 -5.08 7.67
N PHE A 263 -12.15 -4.62 7.57
CA PHE A 263 -11.16 -4.61 8.66
C PHE A 263 -11.32 -3.43 9.61
N GLY A 264 -12.03 -2.38 9.19
CA GLY A 264 -12.33 -1.23 10.02
C GLY A 264 -13.69 -1.29 10.70
N PHE A 265 -14.67 -1.95 10.07
CA PHE A 265 -16.07 -1.92 10.51
C PHE A 265 -16.70 -3.31 10.62
N ASP A 266 -17.00 -3.99 9.55
CA ASP A 266 -17.92 -5.14 9.49
C ASP A 266 -17.56 -6.30 10.42
N TYR A 267 -16.32 -6.79 10.37
CA TYR A 267 -15.90 -7.89 11.24
C TYR A 267 -15.95 -7.54 12.72
N TYR A 268 -15.54 -6.32 13.06
CA TYR A 268 -15.61 -5.85 14.44
C TYR A 268 -17.06 -5.69 14.89
N TYR A 269 -17.93 -5.17 14.00
CA TYR A 269 -19.34 -4.97 14.28
C TYR A 269 -20.01 -6.30 14.58
N MET A 270 -19.98 -7.23 13.64
CA MET A 270 -20.57 -8.57 13.83
C MET A 270 -19.99 -9.34 15.01
N HIS A 271 -18.67 -9.24 15.24
CA HIS A 271 -18.03 -9.88 16.40
C HIS A 271 -18.58 -9.35 17.72
N THR A 272 -18.71 -8.02 17.83
CA THR A 272 -19.24 -7.39 19.04
C THR A 272 -20.71 -7.73 19.23
N ARG A 273 -21.49 -7.75 18.15
CA ARG A 273 -22.92 -8.13 18.21
C ARG A 273 -23.11 -9.58 18.67
N LEU A 274 -22.34 -10.53 18.13
CA LEU A 274 -22.33 -11.92 18.62
C LEU A 274 -22.02 -11.99 20.12
N GLY A 275 -21.00 -11.25 20.56
CA GLY A 275 -20.64 -11.19 21.99
C GLY A 275 -21.74 -10.63 22.89
N MET A 276 -22.57 -9.71 22.42
CA MET A 276 -23.73 -9.21 23.17
C MET A 276 -24.82 -10.27 23.37
N TYR A 277 -24.91 -11.23 22.46
CA TYR A 277 -25.77 -12.41 22.59
C TYR A 277 -25.08 -13.57 23.33
N LEU A 278 -23.89 -13.35 23.90
CA LEU A 278 -23.05 -14.38 24.54
C LEU A 278 -22.66 -15.52 23.59
N GLU A 279 -22.61 -15.21 22.27
CA GLU A 279 -22.27 -16.14 21.21
C GLU A 279 -20.86 -15.87 20.68
N GLU A 280 -20.22 -16.91 20.18
CA GLU A 280 -18.95 -16.83 19.46
C GLU A 280 -19.16 -17.13 17.97
N TRP A 281 -18.15 -16.80 17.17
CA TRP A 281 -18.12 -17.23 15.78
C TRP A 281 -18.23 -18.75 15.67
N LYS A 282 -19.08 -19.24 14.78
CA LYS A 282 -19.02 -20.63 14.31
C LYS A 282 -17.63 -20.87 13.69
N ASN A 283 -17.27 -22.12 13.51
CA ASN A 283 -16.03 -22.48 12.84
C ASN A 283 -16.11 -22.26 11.32
N ILE A 284 -16.18 -20.97 10.89
CA ILE A 284 -16.25 -20.58 9.50
C ILE A 284 -14.91 -20.63 8.75
N GLY A 285 -13.82 -21.07 9.40
CA GLY A 285 -12.58 -21.47 8.73
C GLY A 285 -12.69 -22.87 8.13
N ARG A 286 -11.58 -23.35 7.54
CA ARG A 286 -11.48 -24.70 6.99
C ARG A 286 -10.76 -25.70 7.89
N ILE A 287 -10.53 -25.38 9.17
CA ILE A 287 -10.07 -26.33 10.20
C ILE A 287 -11.20 -26.58 11.17
N CYS A 288 -11.60 -27.84 11.32
CA CYS A 288 -12.61 -28.23 12.28
C CYS A 288 -12.20 -27.86 13.72
N ASN A 289 -13.17 -27.47 14.54
CA ASN A 289 -12.98 -27.15 15.98
C ASN A 289 -12.00 -25.98 16.27
N ILE A 290 -11.82 -25.07 15.32
CA ILE A 290 -11.06 -23.84 15.56
C ILE A 290 -11.92 -22.64 15.20
N THR A 291 -12.45 -21.97 16.20
CA THR A 291 -13.20 -20.72 16.01
C THR A 291 -12.26 -19.61 15.51
N PRO A 292 -12.72 -18.80 14.55
CA PRO A 292 -11.99 -17.62 14.13
C PRO A 292 -11.78 -16.64 15.27
N LYS A 293 -10.65 -15.94 15.25
CA LYS A 293 -10.36 -14.91 16.25
C LYS A 293 -10.18 -13.57 15.56
N LEU A 294 -10.82 -12.55 16.09
CA LEU A 294 -10.55 -11.17 15.70
C LEU A 294 -9.12 -10.81 16.13
N LYS A 295 -8.31 -10.35 15.18
CA LYS A 295 -6.91 -9.96 15.40
C LYS A 295 -6.79 -8.46 15.30
N ASP A 296 -6.30 -7.83 16.37
CA ASP A 296 -5.91 -6.44 16.37
C ASP A 296 -4.45 -6.33 15.97
N ILE A 297 -4.18 -5.57 14.93
CA ILE A 297 -2.83 -5.27 14.45
C ILE A 297 -2.68 -3.77 14.39
N SER A 298 -1.67 -3.23 15.06
CA SER A 298 -1.27 -1.84 14.87
C SER A 298 0.19 -1.77 14.42
N TRP A 299 0.46 -0.87 13.50
CA TRP A 299 1.81 -0.51 13.06
C TRP A 299 1.81 0.91 12.53
N GLU A 300 2.97 1.54 12.54
CA GLU A 300 3.16 2.91 12.10
C GLU A 300 4.28 2.99 11.07
N SER A 301 4.12 3.89 10.10
CA SER A 301 5.18 4.25 9.16
C SER A 301 5.08 5.72 8.79
N SER A 302 6.21 6.32 8.38
CA SER A 302 6.25 7.70 7.90
C SER A 302 5.37 7.94 6.66
N ALA A 303 5.18 6.92 5.82
CA ALA A 303 4.40 7.03 4.59
C ALA A 303 2.88 6.90 4.81
N TYR A 304 2.46 6.04 5.74
CA TYR A 304 1.04 5.69 5.94
C TYR A 304 0.48 6.14 7.30
N GLY A 305 1.32 6.65 8.21
CA GLY A 305 0.96 6.94 9.59
C GLY A 305 0.66 5.67 10.38
N GLU A 306 -0.05 5.82 11.50
CA GLU A 306 -0.53 4.68 12.30
C GLU A 306 -1.66 3.96 11.57
N GLN A 307 -1.56 2.65 11.48
CA GLN A 307 -2.58 1.76 10.92
C GLN A 307 -3.10 0.84 12.02
N LYS A 308 -4.41 0.84 12.21
CA LYS A 308 -5.11 -0.09 13.11
C LYS A 308 -6.02 -0.96 12.25
N ILE A 309 -5.81 -2.25 12.29
CA ILE A 309 -6.50 -3.23 11.45
C ILE A 309 -7.04 -4.33 12.35
N ARG A 310 -8.35 -4.56 12.28
CA ARG A 310 -9.05 -5.65 12.97
C ARG A 310 -9.55 -6.64 11.94
N PHE A 311 -8.95 -7.79 11.84
CA PHE A 311 -9.37 -8.78 10.87
C PHE A 311 -9.68 -10.13 11.52
N LEU A 312 -10.67 -10.80 10.98
CA LEU A 312 -11.05 -12.13 11.42
C LEU A 312 -10.12 -13.16 10.77
N ARG A 313 -9.27 -13.81 11.57
CA ARG A 313 -8.37 -14.84 11.05
C ARG A 313 -9.12 -16.16 10.89
N MET A 314 -9.39 -16.53 9.68
CA MET A 314 -9.93 -17.83 9.27
C MET A 314 -8.82 -18.66 8.63
N ASN A 315 -8.60 -19.88 9.11
CA ASN A 315 -7.61 -20.76 8.52
C ASN A 315 -8.17 -21.41 7.26
N GLY A 316 -7.45 -21.35 6.15
CA GLY A 316 -7.87 -21.88 4.85
C GLY A 316 -8.80 -20.97 4.04
N ARG A 317 -9.09 -19.75 4.51
CA ARG A 317 -9.76 -18.69 3.76
C ARG A 317 -9.01 -17.40 3.91
N ILE A 318 -8.90 -16.65 2.85
CA ILE A 318 -8.19 -15.36 2.84
C ILE A 318 -9.20 -14.23 2.87
N SER A 319 -9.11 -13.34 3.87
CA SER A 319 -9.87 -12.07 3.86
C SER A 319 -9.04 -10.95 3.25
N ILE A 320 -9.63 -10.18 2.35
CA ILE A 320 -9.02 -9.05 1.67
C ILE A 320 -9.93 -7.83 1.80
N ASP A 321 -9.45 -6.80 2.49
CA ASP A 321 -10.11 -5.50 2.53
C ASP A 321 -9.57 -4.62 1.38
N LEU A 322 -10.45 -4.28 0.43
CA LEU A 322 -10.07 -3.50 -0.74
C LEU A 322 -9.63 -2.09 -0.37
N LEU A 323 -10.20 -1.49 0.67
CA LEU A 323 -9.80 -0.16 1.13
C LEU A 323 -8.31 -0.11 1.46
N GLN A 324 -7.78 -1.14 2.13
CA GLN A 324 -6.36 -1.20 2.49
C GLN A 324 -5.46 -1.34 1.26
N VAL A 325 -5.87 -2.15 0.30
CA VAL A 325 -5.13 -2.35 -0.97
C VAL A 325 -5.12 -1.05 -1.78
N ILE A 326 -6.28 -0.43 -1.95
CA ILE A 326 -6.43 0.79 -2.75
C ILE A 326 -5.66 1.97 -2.13
N ARG A 327 -5.77 2.18 -0.81
CA ARG A 327 -4.98 3.22 -0.11
C ARG A 327 -3.47 3.05 -0.27
N ARG A 328 -3.00 1.82 -0.30
CA ARG A 328 -1.58 1.51 -0.47
C ARG A 328 -1.11 1.80 -1.89
N ASP A 329 -1.89 1.40 -2.89
CA ASP A 329 -1.43 1.31 -4.27
C ASP A 329 -1.85 2.51 -5.13
N TYR A 330 -2.87 3.29 -4.71
CA TYR A 330 -3.44 4.38 -5.49
C TYR A 330 -3.52 5.68 -4.69
N LYS A 331 -3.33 6.81 -5.37
CA LYS A 331 -3.48 8.15 -4.77
C LYS A 331 -4.76 8.79 -5.29
N LEU A 332 -5.82 8.68 -4.52
CA LEU A 332 -7.12 9.25 -4.85
C LEU A 332 -7.46 10.45 -3.97
N PRO A 333 -8.35 11.34 -4.41
CA PRO A 333 -8.82 12.46 -3.59
C PRO A 333 -9.51 11.98 -2.31
N GLN A 334 -10.39 10.98 -2.43
CA GLN A 334 -11.05 10.29 -1.32
C GLN A 334 -10.96 8.78 -1.53
N TYR A 335 -11.21 8.02 -0.46
CA TYR A 335 -11.13 6.57 -0.48
C TYR A 335 -12.45 5.92 -0.04
N ASN A 336 -13.59 6.59 -0.20
CA ASN A 336 -14.89 5.95 -0.08
C ASN A 336 -15.18 5.09 -1.33
N LEU A 337 -16.06 4.11 -1.20
CA LEU A 337 -16.34 3.16 -2.28
C LEU A 337 -16.87 3.87 -3.54
N ASP A 338 -17.69 4.89 -3.38
CA ASP A 338 -18.26 5.67 -4.49
C ASP A 338 -17.15 6.34 -5.34
N THR A 339 -16.24 7.08 -4.69
CA THR A 339 -15.12 7.73 -5.41
C THR A 339 -14.23 6.71 -6.11
N VAL A 340 -13.97 5.58 -5.45
CA VAL A 340 -13.12 4.52 -6.02
C VAL A 340 -13.81 3.82 -7.19
N ALA A 341 -15.09 3.52 -7.07
CA ALA A 341 -15.87 2.91 -8.13
C ALA A 341 -15.99 3.84 -9.36
N LYS A 342 -16.26 5.13 -9.15
CA LYS A 342 -16.26 6.12 -10.23
C LYS A 342 -14.93 6.21 -10.95
N GLU A 343 -13.82 6.18 -10.22
CA GLU A 343 -12.47 6.23 -10.81
C GLU A 343 -12.15 5.01 -11.68
N PHE A 344 -12.43 3.81 -11.18
CA PHE A 344 -11.98 2.58 -11.85
C PHE A 344 -13.04 1.89 -12.71
N LEU A 345 -14.31 2.01 -12.34
CA LEU A 345 -15.41 1.35 -13.05
C LEU A 345 -16.22 2.32 -13.92
N GLY A 346 -16.04 3.65 -13.72
CA GLY A 346 -16.85 4.67 -14.40
C GLY A 346 -18.29 4.79 -13.89
N ARG A 347 -18.65 4.07 -12.82
CA ARG A 347 -19.95 4.10 -12.16
C ARG A 347 -19.76 4.18 -10.65
N GLY A 348 -20.73 4.78 -9.95
CA GLY A 348 -20.70 4.96 -8.50
C GLY A 348 -21.83 4.22 -7.79
N LYS A 349 -21.99 4.53 -6.51
CA LYS A 349 -23.09 4.04 -5.67
C LYS A 349 -24.44 4.68 -6.05
N HIS A 350 -25.54 4.01 -5.72
CA HIS A 350 -26.82 4.67 -5.59
C HIS A 350 -26.81 5.62 -4.38
N ASP A 351 -27.48 6.77 -4.49
CA ASP A 351 -27.53 7.75 -3.39
C ASP A 351 -28.56 7.29 -2.33
N VAL A 352 -28.08 6.53 -1.35
CA VAL A 352 -28.79 6.24 -0.09
C VAL A 352 -27.96 6.78 1.06
N GLU A 353 -28.49 7.77 1.76
CA GLU A 353 -27.87 8.34 2.94
C GLU A 353 -28.04 7.42 4.16
N HIS A 354 -27.03 7.35 5.03
CA HIS A 354 -27.17 6.59 6.29
C HIS A 354 -28.35 7.06 7.14
N SER A 355 -28.64 8.36 7.13
CA SER A 355 -29.82 8.94 7.79
C SER A 355 -31.14 8.32 7.32
N PHE A 356 -31.25 8.01 6.03
CA PHE A 356 -32.43 7.35 5.47
C PHE A 356 -32.59 5.92 6.00
N ILE A 357 -31.49 5.16 6.14
CA ILE A 357 -31.52 3.81 6.73
C ILE A 357 -32.02 3.87 8.18
N PHE A 358 -31.49 4.81 8.97
CA PHE A 358 -31.85 4.96 10.38
C PHE A 358 -33.28 5.40 10.55
N GLN A 359 -33.76 6.37 9.75
CA GLN A 359 -35.16 6.81 9.76
C GLN A 359 -36.13 5.72 9.36
N THR A 360 -35.77 4.94 8.32
CA THR A 360 -36.62 3.82 7.86
C THR A 360 -36.81 2.79 8.97
N PHE A 361 -35.74 2.37 9.64
CA PHE A 361 -35.82 1.42 10.73
C PHE A 361 -36.58 2.00 11.95
N TYR A 362 -36.38 3.29 12.25
CA TYR A 362 -37.16 3.95 13.30
C TYR A 362 -38.67 3.96 13.00
N HIS A 363 -39.05 4.22 11.75
CA HIS A 363 -40.46 4.13 11.31
C HIS A 363 -41.01 2.68 11.41
N HIS A 364 -40.17 1.69 11.07
CA HIS A 364 -40.51 0.28 11.24
C HIS A 364 -40.84 -0.06 12.72
N LEU A 365 -40.01 0.40 13.65
CA LEU A 365 -40.22 0.21 15.08
C LEU A 365 -41.52 0.89 15.59
N GLN A 366 -41.99 1.91 14.86
CA GLN A 366 -43.26 2.57 15.11
C GLN A 366 -44.50 1.85 14.47
N GLY A 367 -44.28 0.74 13.81
CA GLY A 367 -45.30 -0.03 13.11
C GLY A 367 -45.77 0.55 11.77
N LYS A 368 -44.98 1.50 11.17
CA LYS A 368 -45.25 2.01 9.83
C LYS A 368 -44.86 1.00 8.75
N GLU A 369 -45.61 0.99 7.64
CA GLU A 369 -45.21 0.24 6.45
C GLU A 369 -44.02 0.91 5.78
N VAL A 370 -42.90 0.18 5.62
CA VAL A 370 -41.65 0.65 5.09
C VAL A 370 -40.92 -0.39 4.23
N THR A 371 -41.66 -1.32 3.69
CA THR A 371 -41.14 -2.43 2.87
C THR A 371 -40.47 -1.93 1.58
N GLU A 372 -41.04 -0.88 0.99
CA GLU A 372 -40.46 -0.28 -0.22
C GLU A 372 -39.10 0.38 0.06
N GLU A 373 -39.01 1.15 1.16
CA GLU A 373 -37.79 1.79 1.60
C GLU A 373 -36.70 0.76 1.93
N PHE A 374 -37.04 -0.30 2.65
CA PHE A 374 -36.09 -1.39 2.92
C PHE A 374 -35.69 -2.12 1.65
N THR A 375 -36.55 -2.27 0.67
CA THR A 375 -36.21 -2.85 -0.62
C THR A 375 -35.19 -1.95 -1.37
N LYS A 376 -35.34 -0.63 -1.27
CA LYS A 376 -34.37 0.32 -1.81
C LYS A 376 -32.99 0.22 -1.10
N ILE A 377 -32.99 0.14 0.24
CA ILE A 377 -31.77 -0.07 1.04
C ILE A 377 -31.10 -1.40 0.68
N SER A 378 -31.88 -2.45 0.48
CA SER A 378 -31.41 -3.77 0.08
C SER A 378 -30.70 -3.77 -1.28
N LYS A 379 -31.25 -3.07 -2.26
CA LYS A 379 -30.62 -2.88 -3.58
C LYS A 379 -29.31 -2.12 -3.47
N TYR A 380 -29.25 -1.13 -2.58
CA TYR A 380 -28.03 -0.38 -2.27
C TYR A 380 -26.96 -1.28 -1.65
N CYS A 381 -27.28 -2.07 -0.62
CA CYS A 381 -26.37 -3.01 0.03
C CYS A 381 -25.81 -4.06 -0.95
N LEU A 382 -26.67 -4.59 -1.84
CA LEU A 382 -26.27 -5.54 -2.89
C LEU A 382 -25.33 -4.89 -3.91
N GLU A 383 -25.59 -3.63 -4.29
CA GLU A 383 -24.73 -2.92 -5.23
C GLU A 383 -23.34 -2.63 -4.62
N ASP A 384 -23.26 -2.31 -3.32
CA ASP A 384 -22.00 -2.14 -2.64
C ASP A 384 -21.12 -3.39 -2.71
N SER A 385 -21.68 -4.56 -2.43
CA SER A 385 -20.99 -5.84 -2.59
C SER A 385 -20.61 -6.14 -4.05
N ASN A 386 -21.47 -5.76 -5.01
CA ASN A 386 -21.20 -5.95 -6.44
C ASN A 386 -20.06 -5.05 -6.94
N LEU A 387 -20.05 -3.76 -6.53
CA LEU A 387 -18.97 -2.83 -6.86
C LEU A 387 -17.60 -3.31 -6.34
N VAL A 388 -17.56 -3.86 -5.13
CA VAL A 388 -16.36 -4.43 -4.54
C VAL A 388 -15.83 -5.59 -5.37
N LEU A 389 -16.71 -6.47 -5.81
CA LEU A 389 -16.35 -7.61 -6.66
C LEU A 389 -15.83 -7.16 -8.03
N ASP A 390 -16.54 -6.20 -8.65
CA ASP A 390 -16.12 -5.62 -9.93
C ASP A 390 -14.76 -4.92 -9.83
N LEU A 391 -14.50 -4.18 -8.74
CA LEU A 391 -13.20 -3.57 -8.47
C LEU A 391 -12.10 -4.63 -8.30
N PHE A 392 -12.39 -5.70 -7.57
CA PHE A 392 -11.44 -6.81 -7.37
C PHE A 392 -11.02 -7.44 -8.69
N GLU A 393 -11.98 -7.69 -9.58
CA GLU A 393 -11.72 -8.23 -10.92
C GLU A 393 -11.04 -7.21 -11.83
N LYS A 394 -11.56 -5.98 -11.90
CA LYS A 394 -11.05 -4.92 -12.77
C LYS A 394 -9.59 -4.59 -12.49
N LEU A 395 -9.22 -4.55 -11.22
CA LEU A 395 -7.85 -4.30 -10.77
C LEU A 395 -6.99 -5.58 -10.74
N ASN A 396 -7.56 -6.72 -11.09
CA ASN A 396 -6.90 -8.03 -11.12
C ASN A 396 -6.14 -8.33 -9.81
N LEU A 397 -6.78 -8.03 -8.66
CA LEU A 397 -6.12 -8.01 -7.36
C LEU A 397 -5.62 -9.38 -6.92
N TRP A 398 -6.31 -10.46 -7.28
CA TRP A 398 -5.86 -11.81 -6.94
C TRP A 398 -4.48 -12.13 -7.52
N ILE A 399 -4.31 -11.89 -8.82
CA ILE A 399 -3.03 -12.13 -9.50
C ILE A 399 -1.94 -11.22 -8.93
N ALA A 400 -2.23 -9.93 -8.78
CA ALA A 400 -1.27 -8.96 -8.25
C ALA A 400 -0.77 -9.33 -6.84
N LEU A 401 -1.67 -9.73 -5.93
CA LEU A 401 -1.33 -10.11 -4.57
C LEU A 401 -0.57 -11.45 -4.52
N THR A 402 -0.97 -12.42 -5.35
CA THR A 402 -0.31 -13.73 -5.44
C THR A 402 1.13 -13.60 -5.97
N GLU A 403 1.32 -12.84 -7.03
CA GLU A 403 2.66 -12.58 -7.58
C GLU A 403 3.55 -11.83 -6.59
N LEU A 404 3.04 -10.78 -5.95
CA LEU A 404 3.79 -10.04 -4.96
C LEU A 404 4.14 -10.92 -3.75
N SER A 405 3.23 -11.78 -3.28
CA SER A 405 3.47 -12.77 -2.23
C SER A 405 4.65 -13.69 -2.58
N CYS A 406 4.72 -14.15 -3.83
CA CYS A 406 5.81 -14.98 -4.33
C CYS A 406 7.15 -14.24 -4.35
N ILE A 407 7.15 -12.97 -4.77
CA ILE A 407 8.37 -12.18 -4.92
C ILE A 407 8.97 -11.82 -3.55
N VAL A 408 8.15 -11.36 -2.61
CA VAL A 408 8.61 -10.86 -1.30
C VAL A 408 8.56 -11.92 -0.18
N HIS A 409 8.24 -13.17 -0.50
CA HIS A 409 8.20 -14.31 0.40
C HIS A 409 7.35 -14.09 1.68
N VAL A 410 6.13 -13.56 1.54
CA VAL A 410 5.17 -13.41 2.65
C VAL A 410 3.77 -13.88 2.25
N PRO A 411 2.94 -14.38 3.19
CA PRO A 411 1.55 -14.71 2.91
C PRO A 411 0.75 -13.49 2.42
N ILE A 412 -0.26 -13.70 1.58
CA ILE A 412 -1.14 -12.64 1.04
C ILE A 412 -1.72 -11.76 2.17
N VAL A 413 -2.20 -12.37 3.25
CA VAL A 413 -2.73 -11.62 4.41
C VAL A 413 -1.68 -10.65 4.99
N SER A 414 -0.40 -11.03 5.00
CA SER A 414 0.67 -10.16 5.49
C SER A 414 0.96 -8.98 4.57
N LEU A 415 0.69 -9.11 3.26
CA LEU A 415 0.81 -7.99 2.32
C LEU A 415 -0.18 -6.87 2.64
N ILE A 416 -1.35 -7.23 3.16
CA ILE A 416 -2.45 -6.31 3.43
C ILE A 416 -2.36 -5.75 4.85
N THR A 417 -2.03 -6.60 5.83
CA THR A 417 -2.10 -6.27 7.25
C THR A 417 -0.79 -5.79 7.87
N ARG A 418 0.34 -5.84 7.15
CA ARG A 418 1.67 -5.51 7.67
C ARG A 418 2.41 -4.52 6.76
N GLY A 419 3.32 -3.74 7.36
CA GLY A 419 4.19 -2.82 6.64
C GLY A 419 5.35 -3.50 5.91
N GLN A 420 6.30 -2.70 5.40
CA GLN A 420 7.42 -3.18 4.57
C GLN A 420 8.45 -4.02 5.35
N GLN A 421 8.55 -3.83 6.68
CA GLN A 421 9.52 -4.54 7.53
C GLN A 421 9.47 -6.07 7.36
N ILE A 422 8.27 -6.65 7.36
CA ILE A 422 8.12 -8.11 7.22
C ILE A 422 8.52 -8.61 5.84
N ARG A 423 8.32 -7.78 4.80
CA ARG A 423 8.68 -8.13 3.41
C ARG A 423 10.19 -8.18 3.24
N CYS A 424 10.90 -7.16 3.74
CA CYS A 424 12.36 -7.15 3.73
C CYS A 424 12.93 -8.31 4.55
N PHE A 425 12.42 -8.50 5.78
CA PHE A 425 12.87 -9.58 6.67
C PHE A 425 12.70 -10.96 6.04
N SER A 426 11.53 -11.25 5.46
CA SER A 426 11.26 -12.57 4.85
C SER A 426 12.19 -12.87 3.67
N GLN A 427 12.47 -11.87 2.83
CA GLN A 427 13.42 -12.02 1.71
C GLN A 427 14.84 -12.25 2.20
N ILE A 428 15.29 -11.48 3.23
CA ILE A 428 16.61 -11.68 3.84
C ILE A 428 16.70 -13.08 4.44
N TYR A 429 15.71 -13.50 5.23
CA TYR A 429 15.70 -14.82 5.84
C TYR A 429 15.73 -15.94 4.82
N HIS A 430 14.91 -15.84 3.77
CA HIS A 430 14.86 -16.83 2.70
C HIS A 430 16.24 -17.02 2.04
N LEU A 431 16.92 -15.95 1.69
CA LEU A 431 18.25 -16.03 1.04
C LEU A 431 19.34 -16.41 2.05
N ALA A 432 19.29 -15.90 3.29
CA ALA A 432 20.20 -16.27 4.36
C ALA A 432 20.15 -17.78 4.65
N SER A 433 18.96 -18.32 4.80
CA SER A 433 18.73 -19.77 5.02
C SER A 433 19.40 -20.62 3.93
N LYS A 434 19.30 -20.22 2.66
CA LYS A 434 19.93 -20.90 1.52
C LYS A 434 21.46 -20.82 1.54
N ARG A 435 22.01 -19.68 1.94
CA ARG A 435 23.45 -19.43 1.98
C ARG A 435 24.13 -19.90 3.27
N GLY A 436 23.41 -20.59 4.14
CA GLY A 436 23.97 -21.06 5.40
C GLY A 436 24.24 -19.95 6.41
N VAL A 437 23.50 -18.85 6.34
CA VAL A 437 23.62 -17.71 7.25
C VAL A 437 22.52 -17.78 8.32
N ILE A 438 22.91 -17.64 9.59
CA ILE A 438 22.01 -17.61 10.74
C ILE A 438 21.65 -16.16 11.06
N ILE A 439 20.37 -15.91 11.26
CA ILE A 439 19.89 -14.60 11.71
C ILE A 439 20.19 -14.39 13.18
N ASN A 440 21.12 -13.52 13.46
CA ASN A 440 21.35 -12.96 14.79
C ASN A 440 20.72 -11.56 14.86
N ARG A 441 20.17 -11.16 16.02
CA ARG A 441 19.59 -9.84 16.22
C ARG A 441 20.56 -8.96 16.99
N ARG A 442 20.63 -7.69 16.57
CA ARG A 442 21.33 -6.62 17.27
C ARG A 442 20.29 -5.64 17.81
N LYS A 443 20.49 -5.13 19.02
CA LYS A 443 19.78 -3.95 19.50
C LYS A 443 20.54 -2.73 19.02
N GLU A 444 19.84 -1.77 18.45
CA GLU A 444 20.42 -0.52 18.00
C GLU A 444 19.79 0.62 18.77
N GLU A 445 20.61 1.52 19.29
CA GLU A 445 20.14 2.76 19.88
C GLU A 445 19.77 3.76 18.79
N LYS A 446 18.76 4.56 19.07
CA LYS A 446 18.36 5.62 18.15
C LYS A 446 19.47 6.65 18.06
N ARG A 447 19.97 6.89 16.85
CA ARG A 447 20.88 7.97 16.50
C ARG A 447 20.28 8.73 15.31
N ASP A 448 20.31 10.05 15.40
CA ASP A 448 19.97 10.88 14.25
C ASP A 448 21.17 10.92 13.30
N TYR A 449 20.91 10.88 12.01
CA TYR A 449 21.93 10.97 10.97
C TYR A 449 21.44 11.82 9.80
N LYS A 450 22.39 12.40 9.10
CA LYS A 450 22.10 13.27 7.96
C LYS A 450 21.52 12.47 6.79
N GLY A 451 20.32 12.86 6.36
CA GLY A 451 19.61 12.25 5.23
C GLY A 451 20.17 12.63 3.86
N ALA A 452 19.29 12.58 2.85
CA ALA A 452 19.62 12.99 1.48
C ALA A 452 20.02 14.47 1.40
N ASN A 453 20.82 14.80 0.38
CA ASN A 453 21.08 16.19 0.04
C ASN A 453 19.96 16.74 -0.85
N VAL A 454 19.60 17.98 -0.58
CA VAL A 454 18.73 18.77 -1.47
C VAL A 454 19.52 19.99 -1.87
N ILE A 455 19.83 20.12 -3.16
CA ILE A 455 20.50 21.30 -3.70
C ILE A 455 19.56 22.49 -3.55
N GLU A 456 20.06 23.60 -3.03
CA GLU A 456 19.27 24.82 -2.86
C GLU A 456 18.68 25.27 -4.18
N PRO A 457 17.37 25.58 -4.24
CA PRO A 457 16.73 25.99 -5.46
C PRO A 457 17.12 27.42 -5.86
N THR A 458 17.43 27.60 -7.12
CA THR A 458 17.43 28.93 -7.76
C THR A 458 15.99 29.27 -8.09
N GLN A 459 15.43 30.24 -7.37
CA GLN A 459 14.03 30.67 -7.55
C GLN A 459 13.86 31.38 -8.89
N GLY A 460 12.67 31.27 -9.50
CA GLY A 460 12.32 31.95 -10.74
C GLY A 460 11.79 31.02 -11.83
N LEU A 461 11.48 31.63 -12.97
CA LEU A 461 11.10 30.93 -14.19
C LEU A 461 12.36 30.63 -15.00
N HIS A 462 12.58 29.36 -15.29
CA HIS A 462 13.74 28.86 -16.04
C HIS A 462 13.27 28.15 -17.31
N GLU A 463 13.87 28.47 -18.41
CA GLU A 463 13.61 27.85 -19.70
C GLU A 463 14.65 26.79 -20.03
N HIS A 464 14.30 25.89 -20.93
CA HIS A 464 15.21 24.85 -21.43
C HIS A 464 15.88 24.02 -20.34
N VAL A 465 15.12 23.73 -19.25
CA VAL A 465 15.61 22.98 -18.11
C VAL A 465 15.65 21.49 -18.45
N ILE A 466 16.80 20.88 -18.19
CA ILE A 466 17.04 19.44 -18.29
C ILE A 466 16.93 18.83 -16.89
N CYS A 467 16.22 17.73 -16.77
CA CYS A 467 16.18 16.92 -15.55
C CYS A 467 16.83 15.56 -15.83
N LEU A 468 17.91 15.30 -15.13
CA LEU A 468 18.52 13.97 -15.07
C LEU A 468 18.22 13.34 -13.71
N ASP A 469 17.96 12.01 -13.70
CA ASP A 469 17.61 11.27 -12.50
C ASP A 469 18.42 9.97 -12.41
N PHE A 470 19.04 9.71 -11.25
CA PHE A 470 19.77 8.45 -11.03
C PHE A 470 18.79 7.30 -10.86
N LYS A 471 18.92 6.28 -11.69
CA LYS A 471 18.07 5.10 -11.65
C LYS A 471 18.14 4.38 -10.32
N SER A 472 17.09 4.54 -9.49
CA SER A 472 17.02 3.87 -8.18
C SER A 472 18.30 4.06 -7.35
N LEU A 473 18.73 5.31 -7.12
CA LEU A 473 20.03 5.67 -6.54
C LEU A 473 20.41 4.82 -5.33
N TYR A 474 19.59 4.76 -4.28
CA TYR A 474 19.93 4.01 -3.06
C TYR A 474 20.04 2.50 -3.29
N PRO A 475 19.12 1.83 -3.99
CA PRO A 475 19.31 0.47 -4.44
C PRO A 475 20.58 0.24 -5.24
N SER A 476 20.92 1.18 -6.14
CA SER A 476 22.15 1.09 -6.95
C SER A 476 23.41 1.24 -6.11
N ILE A 477 23.43 2.15 -5.12
CA ILE A 477 24.53 2.27 -4.14
C ILE A 477 24.66 0.99 -3.31
N ILE A 478 23.57 0.39 -2.86
CA ILE A 478 23.59 -0.89 -2.14
C ILE A 478 24.28 -1.97 -2.99
N MET A 479 23.97 -2.04 -4.28
CA MET A 479 24.54 -3.04 -5.20
C MET A 479 25.99 -2.75 -5.55
N SER A 480 26.33 -1.50 -5.87
CA SER A 480 27.67 -1.11 -6.31
C SER A 480 28.72 -1.19 -5.19
N HIS A 481 28.36 -0.83 -3.98
CA HIS A 481 29.24 -0.88 -2.80
C HIS A 481 29.05 -2.15 -1.96
N ASN A 482 28.24 -3.08 -2.44
CA ASN A 482 27.96 -4.37 -1.79
C ASN A 482 27.54 -4.21 -0.32
N ILE A 483 26.69 -3.21 -0.02
CA ILE A 483 26.30 -2.85 1.35
C ILE A 483 25.33 -3.89 1.91
N CYS A 484 25.80 -4.65 2.90
CA CYS A 484 25.02 -5.71 3.54
C CYS A 484 25.54 -6.02 4.95
N TYR A 485 24.75 -6.69 5.75
CA TYR A 485 25.18 -7.25 7.04
C TYR A 485 26.38 -8.17 6.90
N THR A 486 26.32 -9.11 5.94
CA THR A 486 27.33 -10.15 5.72
C THR A 486 28.63 -9.64 5.10
N THR A 487 28.62 -8.43 4.59
CA THR A 487 29.79 -7.80 3.94
C THR A 487 30.42 -6.72 4.78
N PHE A 488 29.77 -6.30 5.88
CA PHE A 488 30.22 -5.26 6.77
C PHE A 488 31.42 -5.69 7.60
N VAL A 489 32.57 -5.03 7.43
CA VAL A 489 33.87 -5.44 7.98
C VAL A 489 34.19 -4.69 9.25
N LEU A 490 34.37 -5.42 10.36
CA LEU A 490 34.96 -4.91 11.60
C LEU A 490 36.42 -5.33 11.77
N ASP A 491 36.82 -6.48 11.20
CA ASP A 491 38.17 -7.03 11.32
C ASP A 491 39.21 -6.14 10.60
N LYS A 492 40.18 -5.66 11.37
CA LYS A 492 41.28 -4.83 10.84
C LYS A 492 42.26 -5.60 9.94
N LYS A 493 42.27 -6.95 9.99
CA LYS A 493 43.14 -7.78 9.16
C LYS A 493 42.73 -7.78 7.68
N ILE A 494 41.47 -7.49 7.38
CA ILE A 494 41.00 -7.37 5.99
C ILE A 494 41.55 -6.05 5.41
N LYS A 495 42.22 -6.14 4.27
CA LYS A 495 42.84 -4.97 3.61
C LYS A 495 41.76 -4.10 2.96
N ASP A 496 42.02 -2.79 2.92
CA ASP A 496 41.12 -1.83 2.25
C ASP A 496 40.99 -2.08 0.74
N SER A 497 42.02 -2.62 0.11
CA SER A 497 42.00 -3.01 -1.31
C SER A 497 40.92 -4.08 -1.62
N GLU A 498 40.53 -4.86 -0.63
CA GLU A 498 39.50 -5.92 -0.71
C GLU A 498 38.11 -5.43 -0.33
N CYS A 499 37.98 -4.14 0.02
CA CYS A 499 36.76 -3.52 0.50
C CYS A 499 36.33 -2.31 -0.35
N HIS A 500 35.06 -2.02 -0.36
CA HIS A 500 34.54 -0.67 -0.61
C HIS A 500 34.63 0.09 0.70
N VAL A 501 35.42 1.16 0.70
CA VAL A 501 35.62 2.04 1.85
C VAL A 501 34.77 3.30 1.64
N ILE A 502 33.88 3.57 2.57
CA ILE A 502 32.99 4.74 2.55
C ILE A 502 33.38 5.65 3.70
N GLU A 503 33.80 6.86 3.37
CA GLU A 503 34.28 7.87 4.32
C GLU A 503 33.59 9.21 4.09
N TRP A 504 33.23 9.88 5.17
CA TRP A 504 32.72 11.25 5.13
C TRP A 504 33.00 11.97 6.46
N ASP A 505 32.94 13.28 6.42
CA ASP A 505 32.98 14.13 7.61
C ASP A 505 31.55 14.40 8.09
N ASP A 506 31.26 14.15 9.35
CA ASP A 506 29.98 14.43 9.99
C ASP A 506 30.21 15.38 11.17
N GLU A 507 30.03 16.67 10.90
CA GLU A 507 30.25 17.77 11.89
C GLU A 507 31.62 17.72 12.61
N GLY A 508 32.71 17.47 11.84
CA GLY A 508 34.06 17.35 12.35
C GLY A 508 34.48 15.98 12.85
N GLN A 509 33.56 15.00 12.78
CA GLN A 509 33.89 13.61 13.08
C GLN A 509 34.02 12.78 11.80
N LYS A 510 35.22 12.24 11.54
CA LYS A 510 35.39 11.33 10.40
C LYS A 510 34.70 10.00 10.64
N GLN A 511 33.73 9.70 9.81
CA GLN A 511 33.07 8.40 9.75
C GLN A 511 33.72 7.54 8.69
N ARG A 512 33.95 6.26 8.99
CA ARG A 512 34.61 5.31 8.08
C ARG A 512 34.08 3.91 8.26
N TYR A 513 33.51 3.35 7.18
CA TYR A 513 32.94 2.01 7.17
C TYR A 513 33.40 1.23 5.95
N ARG A 514 33.50 -0.09 6.09
CA ARG A 514 34.06 -0.98 5.05
C ARG A 514 33.12 -2.13 4.76
N PHE A 515 32.95 -2.44 3.48
CA PHE A 515 32.19 -3.59 3.00
C PHE A 515 33.06 -4.37 2.03
N VAL A 516 33.18 -5.70 2.20
CA VAL A 516 34.00 -6.51 1.25
C VAL A 516 33.42 -6.41 -0.16
N LYS A 517 34.32 -6.43 -1.15
CA LYS A 517 33.95 -6.41 -2.56
C LYS A 517 33.18 -7.66 -2.95
N LYS A 518 32.37 -7.57 -4.01
CA LYS A 518 31.50 -8.63 -4.52
C LYS A 518 32.29 -9.89 -4.90
N GLU A 519 33.49 -9.74 -5.43
CA GLU A 519 34.39 -10.83 -5.84
C GLU A 519 34.76 -11.74 -4.66
N ARG A 520 34.77 -11.19 -3.46
CA ARG A 520 35.05 -11.94 -2.24
C ARG A 520 33.78 -12.57 -1.67
N LEU A 521 32.72 -11.82 -1.57
CA LEU A 521 31.42 -12.28 -1.11
C LEU A 521 30.31 -11.35 -1.58
N GLU A 522 29.38 -11.81 -2.40
CA GLU A 522 28.18 -11.03 -2.73
C GLU A 522 27.19 -11.01 -1.55
N GLY A 523 26.84 -9.81 -1.10
CA GLY A 523 25.95 -9.59 0.02
C GLY A 523 24.50 -10.09 -0.23
N ILE A 524 23.79 -10.45 0.84
CA ILE A 524 22.39 -10.90 0.76
C ILE A 524 21.49 -9.79 0.22
N ILE A 525 21.60 -8.56 0.76
CA ILE A 525 20.75 -7.43 0.33
C ILE A 525 21.04 -7.04 -1.14
N PRO A 526 22.29 -6.83 -1.58
CA PRO A 526 22.60 -6.57 -2.98
C PRO A 526 22.00 -7.62 -3.94
N THR A 527 22.07 -8.89 -3.61
CA THR A 527 21.47 -9.96 -4.41
C THR A 527 19.94 -9.83 -4.51
N ILE A 528 19.26 -9.55 -3.39
CA ILE A 528 17.79 -9.38 -3.37
C ILE A 528 17.39 -8.14 -4.17
N VAL A 529 18.07 -7.02 -3.95
CA VAL A 529 17.79 -5.74 -4.62
C VAL A 529 18.00 -5.86 -6.12
N ARG A 530 19.07 -6.53 -6.57
CA ARG A 530 19.32 -6.82 -7.99
C ARG A 530 18.16 -7.58 -8.61
N ARG A 531 17.75 -8.68 -7.99
CA ARG A 531 16.60 -9.47 -8.46
C ARG A 531 15.32 -8.64 -8.60
N LEU A 532 15.04 -7.75 -7.62
CA LEU A 532 13.86 -6.88 -7.66
C LEU A 532 13.93 -5.85 -8.80
N ILE A 533 15.11 -5.30 -9.06
CA ILE A 533 15.34 -4.34 -10.16
C ILE A 533 15.24 -5.03 -11.51
N ASP A 534 15.83 -6.21 -11.67
CA ASP A 534 15.78 -6.99 -12.91
C ASP A 534 14.33 -7.37 -13.24
N GLU A 535 13.56 -7.83 -12.25
CA GLU A 535 12.15 -8.14 -12.44
C GLU A 535 11.34 -6.88 -12.77
N ARG A 536 11.65 -5.74 -12.15
CA ARG A 536 11.02 -4.46 -12.49
C ARG A 536 11.32 -4.05 -13.94
N ASN A 537 12.54 -4.18 -14.39
CA ASN A 537 12.93 -3.86 -15.77
C ASN A 537 12.21 -4.77 -16.78
N ASN A 538 12.05 -6.03 -16.45
CA ASN A 538 11.26 -6.98 -17.23
C ASN A 538 9.79 -6.54 -17.35
N VAL A 539 9.17 -6.17 -16.23
CA VAL A 539 7.79 -5.67 -16.21
C VAL A 539 7.66 -4.35 -16.98
N LYS A 540 8.63 -3.43 -16.87
CA LYS A 540 8.65 -2.19 -17.66
C LYS A 540 8.71 -2.47 -19.18
N ARG A 541 9.48 -3.48 -19.60
CA ARG A 541 9.52 -3.91 -21.01
C ARG A 541 8.16 -4.44 -21.46
N LEU A 542 7.51 -5.28 -20.67
CA LEU A 542 6.16 -5.76 -20.97
C LEU A 542 5.15 -4.59 -21.05
N LEU A 543 5.25 -3.64 -20.13
CA LEU A 543 4.41 -2.43 -20.09
C LEU A 543 4.55 -1.61 -21.38
N SER A 544 5.78 -1.44 -21.89
CA SER A 544 6.03 -0.65 -23.09
C SER A 544 5.49 -1.29 -24.37
N GLN A 545 5.40 -2.62 -24.41
CA GLN A 545 4.91 -3.40 -25.55
C GLN A 545 3.40 -3.67 -25.51
N GLU A 546 2.78 -3.54 -24.34
CA GLU A 546 1.35 -3.83 -24.15
C GLU A 546 0.50 -2.76 -24.86
N LYS A 547 -0.59 -3.19 -25.48
CA LYS A 547 -1.57 -2.32 -26.15
C LYS A 547 -2.86 -2.17 -25.35
N ASP A 548 -3.22 -3.20 -24.59
CA ASP A 548 -4.43 -3.21 -23.76
C ASP A 548 -4.29 -2.20 -22.59
N PRO A 549 -5.16 -1.19 -22.50
CA PRO A 549 -5.10 -0.19 -21.43
C PRO A 549 -5.17 -0.78 -20.02
N LEU A 550 -5.95 -1.86 -19.84
CA LEU A 550 -6.10 -2.52 -18.55
C LEU A 550 -4.83 -3.26 -18.13
N LYS A 551 -4.24 -4.01 -19.05
CA LYS A 551 -2.97 -4.69 -18.79
C LYS A 551 -1.85 -3.70 -18.54
N LYS A 552 -1.85 -2.55 -19.18
CA LYS A 552 -0.92 -1.45 -18.89
C LYS A 552 -1.02 -0.99 -17.44
N ILE A 553 -2.22 -0.79 -16.91
CA ILE A 553 -2.43 -0.42 -15.51
C ILE A 553 -1.87 -1.50 -14.57
N ILE A 554 -2.13 -2.78 -14.86
CA ILE A 554 -1.63 -3.91 -14.06
C ILE A 554 -0.09 -3.93 -14.04
N TYR A 555 0.54 -3.84 -15.22
CA TYR A 555 2.01 -3.81 -15.31
C TYR A 555 2.62 -2.58 -14.64
N ASP A 556 1.98 -1.41 -14.76
CA ASP A 556 2.43 -0.19 -14.06
C ASP A 556 2.40 -0.38 -12.54
N LYS A 557 1.33 -0.94 -11.99
CA LYS A 557 1.24 -1.21 -10.55
C LYS A 557 2.23 -2.29 -10.09
N ARG A 558 2.46 -3.31 -10.90
CA ARG A 558 3.46 -4.35 -10.62
C ARG A 558 4.87 -3.76 -10.56
N GLN A 559 5.28 -2.96 -11.57
CA GLN A 559 6.61 -2.31 -11.55
C GLN A 559 6.74 -1.34 -10.38
N TRP A 560 5.64 -0.66 -9.99
CA TRP A 560 5.62 0.24 -8.84
C TRP A 560 5.81 -0.52 -7.51
N ALA A 561 5.12 -1.66 -7.31
CA ALA A 561 5.29 -2.51 -6.13
C ALA A 561 6.73 -3.02 -5.99
N LEU A 562 7.38 -3.40 -7.10
CA LEU A 562 8.78 -3.79 -7.15
C LEU A 562 9.72 -2.63 -6.79
N LYS A 563 9.45 -1.41 -7.31
CA LYS A 563 10.19 -0.18 -6.94
C LYS A 563 10.12 0.09 -5.45
N ILE A 564 8.91 0.03 -4.86
CA ILE A 564 8.74 0.22 -3.42
C ILE A 564 9.50 -0.85 -2.63
N SER A 565 9.43 -2.12 -3.05
CA SER A 565 10.10 -3.22 -2.36
C SER A 565 11.62 -3.05 -2.36
N ALA A 566 12.23 -2.64 -3.49
CA ALA A 566 13.66 -2.39 -3.58
C ALA A 566 14.10 -1.19 -2.71
N ASN A 567 13.36 -0.08 -2.77
CA ASN A 567 13.67 1.13 -1.99
C ASN A 567 13.45 0.93 -0.48
N SER A 568 12.60 -0.03 -0.08
CA SER A 568 12.31 -0.29 1.33
C SER A 568 13.50 -0.83 2.12
N PHE A 569 14.50 -1.40 1.46
CA PHE A 569 15.70 -1.91 2.13
C PHE A 569 16.52 -0.82 2.82
N PHE A 570 16.63 0.36 2.21
CA PHE A 570 17.27 1.52 2.85
C PHE A 570 16.56 1.88 4.18
N GLY A 571 15.24 2.08 4.15
CA GLY A 571 14.46 2.38 5.35
C GLY A 571 14.43 1.23 6.37
N PHE A 572 14.51 -0.02 5.90
CA PHE A 572 14.59 -1.20 6.76
C PHE A 572 15.88 -1.22 7.59
N LEU A 573 17.01 -0.93 6.97
CA LEU A 573 18.31 -0.85 7.64
C LEU A 573 18.37 0.28 8.67
N GLY A 574 17.76 1.43 8.37
CA GLY A 574 17.77 2.63 9.20
C GLY A 574 16.74 2.66 10.35
N THR A 575 15.89 1.64 10.47
CA THR A 575 14.90 1.59 11.55
C THR A 575 15.52 1.03 12.84
N THR A 576 15.59 1.82 13.90
CA THR A 576 16.26 1.46 15.15
C THR A 576 15.32 0.83 16.17
N ASP A 577 14.49 1.57 16.90
CA ASP A 577 13.71 1.08 18.06
C ASP A 577 12.80 -0.11 17.80
N LYS A 578 12.12 -0.13 16.65
CA LYS A 578 11.16 -1.17 16.26
C LYS A 578 11.62 -1.96 15.03
N GLY A 579 12.89 -1.80 14.63
CA GLY A 579 13.48 -2.49 13.49
C GLY A 579 13.63 -3.99 13.72
N MET A 580 13.32 -4.79 12.71
CA MET A 580 13.51 -6.24 12.81
C MET A 580 15.00 -6.62 12.75
N LEU A 581 15.77 -5.96 11.90
CA LEU A 581 17.23 -6.14 11.70
C LEU A 581 17.88 -4.77 11.39
N PRO A 582 18.07 -3.90 12.39
CA PRO A 582 18.68 -2.60 12.17
C PRO A 582 20.18 -2.71 11.83
N LEU A 583 20.65 -1.91 10.89
CA LEU A 583 22.08 -1.68 10.59
C LEU A 583 22.24 -0.23 10.18
N LEU A 584 22.28 0.66 11.17
CA LEU A 584 22.26 2.10 10.97
C LEU A 584 23.47 2.58 10.16
N GLU A 585 24.63 1.98 10.41
CA GLU A 585 25.88 2.30 9.70
C GLU A 585 25.71 2.11 8.17
N ALA A 586 24.97 1.07 7.74
CA ALA A 586 24.69 0.87 6.32
C ALA A 586 23.79 1.99 5.75
N SER A 587 22.76 2.41 6.48
CA SER A 587 21.90 3.53 6.04
C SER A 587 22.67 4.85 5.99
N MET A 588 23.57 5.10 6.95
CA MET A 588 24.44 6.26 6.95
C MET A 588 25.36 6.26 5.72
N CYS A 589 25.98 5.11 5.38
CA CYS A 589 26.81 4.95 4.19
C CYS A 589 26.02 5.20 2.90
N ILE A 590 24.81 4.67 2.78
CA ILE A 590 23.97 4.85 1.58
C ILE A 590 23.64 6.33 1.37
N THR A 591 23.29 7.05 2.43
CA THR A 591 23.01 8.49 2.31
C THR A 591 24.26 9.33 2.07
N ALA A 592 25.40 8.94 2.65
CA ALA A 592 26.68 9.62 2.43
C ALA A 592 27.13 9.49 0.96
N GLU A 593 27.12 8.27 0.40
CA GLU A 593 27.45 8.05 -1.01
C GLU A 593 26.43 8.71 -1.94
N GLY A 594 25.13 8.70 -1.58
CA GLY A 594 24.12 9.42 -2.35
C GLY A 594 24.37 10.93 -2.39
N ARG A 595 24.72 11.55 -1.26
CA ARG A 595 25.10 12.97 -1.19
C ARG A 595 26.35 13.26 -2.02
N LYS A 596 27.38 12.43 -1.89
CA LYS A 596 28.63 12.53 -2.65
C LYS A 596 28.37 12.45 -4.15
N THR A 597 27.62 11.45 -4.61
CA THR A 597 27.27 11.24 -6.02
C THR A 597 26.56 12.46 -6.63
N ILE A 598 25.56 13.01 -5.93
CA ILE A 598 24.83 14.19 -6.40
C ILE A 598 25.72 15.43 -6.44
N LEU A 599 26.57 15.64 -5.43
CA LEU A 599 27.48 16.78 -5.40
C LEU A 599 28.58 16.69 -6.47
N GLU A 600 29.12 15.50 -6.70
CA GLU A 600 30.10 15.27 -7.78
C GLU A 600 29.47 15.43 -9.16
N CYS A 601 28.21 14.97 -9.34
CA CYS A 601 27.46 15.18 -10.57
C CYS A 601 27.19 16.68 -10.80
N LYS A 602 26.76 17.40 -9.75
CA LYS A 602 26.61 18.87 -9.79
C LYS A 602 27.90 19.53 -10.23
N LYS A 603 29.01 19.24 -9.54
CA LYS A 603 30.33 19.80 -9.82
C LYS A 603 30.76 19.53 -11.27
N PHE A 604 30.58 18.32 -11.75
CA PHE A 604 30.88 17.94 -13.13
C PHE A 604 30.09 18.77 -14.16
N LEU A 605 28.80 18.95 -13.94
CA LEU A 605 27.93 19.75 -14.80
C LEU A 605 28.33 21.23 -14.80
N GLU A 606 28.68 21.81 -13.64
CA GLU A 606 29.08 23.22 -13.52
C GLU A 606 30.46 23.48 -14.10
N GLU A 607 31.48 22.68 -13.73
CA GLU A 607 32.87 22.93 -14.07
C GLU A 607 33.26 22.47 -15.49
N THR A 608 32.73 21.33 -15.94
CA THR A 608 33.07 20.75 -17.24
C THR A 608 32.16 21.27 -18.36
N HIS A 609 30.86 21.43 -18.06
CA HIS A 609 29.89 21.78 -19.09
C HIS A 609 29.29 23.19 -18.93
N GLN A 610 29.71 23.95 -17.90
CA GLN A 610 29.22 25.30 -17.61
C GLN A 610 27.68 25.38 -17.48
N ALA A 611 27.05 24.28 -17.00
CA ALA A 611 25.62 24.21 -16.76
C ALA A 611 25.24 25.05 -15.53
N LYS A 612 24.14 25.75 -15.62
CA LYS A 612 23.55 26.45 -14.47
C LYS A 612 22.63 25.51 -13.72
N ILE A 613 23.02 25.10 -12.51
CA ILE A 613 22.18 24.25 -11.66
C ILE A 613 21.04 25.05 -11.06
N ILE A 614 19.82 24.56 -11.22
CA ILE A 614 18.58 25.19 -10.75
C ILE A 614 18.12 24.56 -9.44
N TYR A 615 18.11 23.21 -9.38
CA TYR A 615 17.61 22.46 -8.24
C TYR A 615 18.08 21.01 -8.27
N GLY A 616 18.03 20.33 -7.12
CA GLY A 616 18.26 18.88 -7.04
C GLY A 616 17.61 18.30 -5.80
N ASP A 617 17.07 17.09 -5.91
CA ASP A 617 16.39 16.41 -4.78
C ASP A 617 16.73 14.93 -4.76
N THR A 618 17.57 14.54 -3.84
CA THR A 618 17.97 13.16 -3.55
C THR A 618 18.72 12.46 -4.69
N ASP A 619 18.08 12.23 -5.83
CA ASP A 619 18.54 11.46 -6.99
C ASP A 619 18.42 12.23 -8.31
N SER A 620 17.83 13.42 -8.31
CA SER A 620 17.62 14.24 -9.50
C SER A 620 18.40 15.54 -9.49
N VAL A 621 18.85 15.98 -10.68
CA VAL A 621 19.51 17.28 -10.90
C VAL A 621 18.77 18.01 -12.03
N PHE A 622 18.38 19.26 -11.76
CA PHE A 622 17.75 20.18 -12.72
C PHE A 622 18.73 21.30 -13.06
N PHE A 623 18.96 21.49 -14.33
CA PHE A 623 19.89 22.49 -14.83
C PHE A 623 19.51 22.98 -16.22
N ASN A 624 20.07 24.09 -16.63
CA ASN A 624 19.99 24.57 -18.00
C ASN A 624 21.32 25.14 -18.47
N PHE A 625 21.39 25.44 -19.77
CA PHE A 625 22.52 26.13 -20.36
C PHE A 625 22.02 27.49 -20.82
N PRO A 626 22.67 28.61 -20.43
CA PRO A 626 22.26 29.95 -20.82
C PRO A 626 22.24 30.19 -22.33
N ASP A 627 23.06 29.44 -23.05
CA ASP A 627 23.29 29.56 -24.51
C ASP A 627 22.48 28.56 -25.36
N THR A 628 21.56 27.80 -24.76
CA THR A 628 20.77 26.80 -25.49
C THR A 628 19.66 27.48 -26.31
N PRO A 629 19.71 27.46 -27.65
CA PRO A 629 18.81 28.26 -28.49
C PRO A 629 17.48 27.55 -28.79
N SER A 630 17.37 26.21 -28.64
CA SER A 630 16.21 25.47 -29.09
C SER A 630 15.90 24.23 -28.24
N ILE A 631 14.65 23.80 -28.29
CA ILE A 631 14.20 22.57 -27.63
C ILE A 631 14.92 21.34 -28.20
N GLU A 632 15.26 21.33 -29.47
CA GLU A 632 16.01 20.25 -30.10
C GLU A 632 17.40 20.08 -29.49
N GLU A 633 18.10 21.19 -29.29
CA GLU A 633 19.43 21.21 -28.69
C GLU A 633 19.40 20.75 -27.22
N VAL A 634 18.32 21.09 -26.49
CA VAL A 634 18.08 20.61 -25.11
C VAL A 634 18.07 19.08 -25.04
N PHE A 635 17.33 18.44 -25.96
CA PHE A 635 17.24 16.98 -25.99
C PHE A 635 18.56 16.34 -26.41
N LYS A 636 19.25 16.93 -27.38
CA LYS A 636 20.55 16.45 -27.86
C LYS A 636 21.59 16.50 -26.73
N ARG A 637 21.82 17.68 -26.15
CA ARG A 637 22.75 17.86 -25.02
C ARG A 637 22.42 16.98 -23.82
N GLY A 638 21.13 16.87 -23.48
CA GLY A 638 20.68 16.02 -22.39
C GLY A 638 21.02 14.55 -22.58
N LYS A 639 20.92 14.01 -23.79
CA LYS A 639 21.30 12.65 -24.13
C LYS A 639 22.81 12.42 -24.15
N GLU A 640 23.55 13.35 -24.71
CA GLU A 640 25.02 13.33 -24.74
C GLU A 640 25.56 13.30 -23.31
N LEU A 641 25.09 14.22 -22.44
CA LEU A 641 25.45 14.27 -21.03
C LEU A 641 25.08 13.00 -20.26
N THR A 642 23.91 12.43 -20.55
CA THR A 642 23.50 11.17 -19.93
C THR A 642 24.51 10.06 -20.23
N THR A 643 25.02 9.99 -21.47
CA THR A 643 26.02 9.00 -21.86
C THR A 643 27.36 9.23 -21.15
N GLU A 644 27.80 10.47 -21.11
CA GLU A 644 29.08 10.85 -20.48
C GLU A 644 29.05 10.65 -18.96
N ILE A 645 27.98 11.07 -18.30
CA ILE A 645 27.81 10.87 -16.86
C ILE A 645 27.76 9.37 -16.53
N ASN A 646 27.09 8.56 -17.34
CA ASN A 646 27.04 7.10 -17.13
C ASN A 646 28.43 6.43 -17.26
N GLN A 647 29.30 6.95 -18.12
CA GLN A 647 30.69 6.48 -18.19
C GLN A 647 31.47 6.85 -16.92
N LYS A 648 31.31 8.09 -16.44
CA LYS A 648 32.03 8.59 -15.26
C LYS A 648 31.58 7.95 -13.96
N PHE A 649 30.27 7.73 -13.76
CA PHE A 649 29.67 7.25 -12.51
C PHE A 649 29.39 5.75 -12.52
N HIS A 650 29.85 5.02 -13.54
CA HIS A 650 29.70 3.55 -13.57
C HIS A 650 30.15 2.92 -12.22
N PRO A 651 29.36 2.01 -11.61
CA PRO A 651 28.19 1.33 -12.15
C PRO A 651 26.83 1.97 -11.81
N LEU A 652 26.81 3.21 -11.30
CA LEU A 652 25.57 3.96 -11.14
C LEU A 652 25.10 4.48 -12.50
N GLU A 653 23.79 4.43 -12.75
CA GLU A 653 23.19 4.88 -13.99
C GLU A 653 22.30 6.09 -13.78
N ILE A 654 22.47 7.11 -14.61
CA ILE A 654 21.57 8.25 -14.71
C ILE A 654 20.71 8.14 -15.97
N GLU A 655 19.50 8.64 -15.95
CA GLU A 655 18.64 8.70 -17.14
C GLU A 655 18.19 10.12 -17.41
N PHE A 656 18.03 10.44 -18.69
CA PHE A 656 17.33 11.66 -19.12
C PHE A 656 15.84 11.47 -18.82
N GLU A 657 15.37 12.10 -17.73
CA GLU A 657 13.97 11.93 -17.30
C GLU A 657 13.03 12.80 -18.13
N LYS A 658 13.36 14.08 -18.26
CA LYS A 658 12.53 15.08 -18.96
C LYS A 658 13.28 16.37 -19.23
N ALA A 659 12.76 17.16 -20.16
CA ALA A 659 13.15 18.54 -20.34
C ALA A 659 11.90 19.43 -20.42
N GLY A 660 12.04 20.72 -20.12
CA GLY A 660 10.91 21.63 -20.14
C GLY A 660 11.19 23.03 -19.60
N ARG A 661 10.11 23.76 -19.32
CA ARG A 661 10.12 25.06 -18.63
C ARG A 661 9.78 24.84 -17.16
N MET A 662 10.54 25.40 -16.25
CA MET A 662 10.38 25.20 -14.81
C MET A 662 10.18 26.52 -14.07
N LEU A 663 9.09 26.62 -13.31
CA LEU A 663 8.95 27.64 -12.26
C LEU A 663 9.34 27.00 -10.92
N CYS A 664 10.49 27.43 -10.41
CA CYS A 664 11.03 26.95 -9.14
C CYS A 664 10.77 27.96 -8.03
N LEU A 665 10.01 27.56 -7.00
CA LEU A 665 9.63 28.46 -5.91
C LEU A 665 10.47 28.24 -4.65
N LEU A 666 10.53 26.99 -4.18
CA LEU A 666 11.23 26.60 -2.97
C LEU A 666 11.65 25.14 -3.09
N LYS A 667 12.43 24.63 -2.13
CA LYS A 667 12.70 23.19 -1.99
C LYS A 667 11.42 22.39 -2.08
N LYS A 668 11.35 21.46 -3.03
CA LYS A 668 10.18 20.58 -3.27
C LYS A 668 8.89 21.31 -3.67
N HIS A 669 8.98 22.57 -4.12
CA HIS A 669 7.84 23.37 -4.58
C HIS A 669 8.15 23.95 -5.96
N TYR A 670 7.68 23.28 -7.01
CA TYR A 670 7.86 23.72 -8.39
C TYR A 670 6.73 23.26 -9.31
N ALA A 671 6.63 23.94 -10.46
CA ALA A 671 5.87 23.52 -11.62
C ALA A 671 6.82 23.30 -12.78
N PHE A 672 6.60 22.25 -13.58
CA PHE A 672 7.48 21.89 -14.68
C PHE A 672 6.65 21.53 -15.91
N TRP A 673 6.68 22.40 -16.93
CA TRP A 673 6.00 22.18 -18.21
C TRP A 673 6.90 21.39 -19.14
N VAL A 674 6.56 20.13 -19.38
CA VAL A 674 7.39 19.17 -20.11
C VAL A 674 7.39 19.49 -21.61
N TYR A 675 8.53 19.34 -22.28
CA TYR A 675 8.64 19.39 -23.74
C TYR A 675 8.37 18.03 -24.38
N ASP A 676 7.81 18.05 -25.60
CA ASP A 676 7.64 16.87 -26.44
C ASP A 676 8.84 16.71 -27.37
N GLU A 677 9.61 15.63 -27.18
CA GLU A 677 10.82 15.40 -28.00
C GLU A 677 10.53 15.22 -29.49
N LYS A 678 9.39 14.55 -29.81
CA LYS A 678 9.04 14.24 -31.21
C LYS A 678 8.55 15.47 -31.98
N LYS A 679 7.78 16.32 -31.29
CA LYS A 679 7.19 17.54 -31.86
C LYS A 679 8.08 18.76 -31.71
N LYS A 680 9.11 18.68 -30.84
CA LYS A 680 10.02 19.80 -30.54
C LYS A 680 9.29 21.06 -30.04
N GLU A 681 8.24 20.84 -29.26
CA GLU A 681 7.38 21.88 -28.69
C GLU A 681 7.01 21.53 -27.24
N PRO A 682 6.47 22.47 -26.46
CA PRO A 682 5.89 22.15 -25.16
C PRO A 682 4.79 21.10 -25.28
N LYS A 683 4.79 20.10 -24.40
CA LYS A 683 3.88 18.96 -24.46
C LYS A 683 2.49 19.35 -23.97
N TRP A 684 1.49 18.94 -24.75
CA TRP A 684 0.07 19.12 -24.44
C TRP A 684 -0.59 17.76 -24.24
N ASN A 685 -1.48 17.68 -23.26
CA ASN A 685 -2.34 16.53 -23.03
C ASN A 685 -3.75 16.83 -23.54
N ILE A 686 -4.48 15.78 -23.87
CA ILE A 686 -5.90 15.85 -24.13
C ILE A 686 -6.62 15.63 -22.80
N SER A 687 -7.55 16.51 -22.48
CA SER A 687 -8.44 16.37 -21.33
C SER A 687 -9.88 16.46 -21.82
N TYR A 688 -10.74 15.63 -21.25
CA TYR A 688 -12.17 15.60 -21.55
C TYR A 688 -12.91 16.27 -20.39
N VAL A 689 -13.64 17.33 -20.70
CA VAL A 689 -14.29 18.19 -19.71
C VAL A 689 -15.78 18.28 -20.00
N SER A 690 -16.62 18.01 -19.03
CA SER A 690 -18.04 18.41 -18.99
C SER A 690 -18.22 19.62 -18.08
N ALA A 691 -19.38 20.24 -18.10
CA ALA A 691 -19.65 21.53 -17.43
C ALA A 691 -19.10 21.67 -16.00
N ASN A 692 -18.97 20.57 -15.26
CA ASN A 692 -18.48 20.56 -13.86
C ASN A 692 -17.45 19.47 -13.55
N ARG A 693 -16.97 18.68 -14.51
CA ARG A 693 -16.09 17.51 -14.25
C ARG A 693 -15.07 17.30 -15.36
N THR A 694 -13.87 16.85 -14.98
CA THR A 694 -12.86 16.32 -15.90
C THR A 694 -12.99 14.80 -15.94
N HIS A 695 -13.10 14.22 -17.12
CA HIS A 695 -13.23 12.79 -17.33
C HIS A 695 -11.91 12.19 -17.79
N SER A 696 -11.58 10.98 -17.32
CA SER A 696 -10.43 10.22 -17.79
C SER A 696 -10.70 9.58 -19.16
N GLU A 697 -9.65 9.28 -19.91
CA GLU A 697 -9.76 8.53 -21.17
C GLU A 697 -10.41 7.14 -21.03
N ILE A 698 -10.46 6.61 -19.82
CA ILE A 698 -11.01 5.29 -19.49
C ILE A 698 -12.48 5.36 -19.09
N ALA A 699 -13.04 6.56 -18.80
CA ALA A 699 -14.44 6.70 -18.48
C ALA A 699 -15.31 6.16 -19.62
N VAL A 700 -16.34 5.39 -19.28
CA VAL A 700 -17.25 4.78 -20.24
C VAL A 700 -18.61 5.45 -20.19
N PHE A 701 -19.25 5.59 -21.37
CA PHE A 701 -20.54 6.24 -21.51
C PHE A 701 -21.39 5.47 -22.52
N LYS A 702 -22.71 5.72 -22.50
CA LYS A 702 -23.63 5.26 -23.52
C LYS A 702 -23.79 6.29 -24.63
N MET A 703 -23.95 5.83 -25.86
CA MET A 703 -24.22 6.74 -26.99
C MET A 703 -25.69 7.13 -27.09
N THR A 704 -26.57 6.27 -26.58
CA THR A 704 -28.02 6.53 -26.47
C THR A 704 -28.50 6.09 -25.09
N PRO A 705 -29.63 6.65 -24.58
CA PRO A 705 -30.16 6.30 -23.25
C PRO A 705 -30.38 4.78 -23.08
N ASP A 706 -30.86 4.13 -24.13
CA ASP A 706 -31.27 2.72 -24.16
C ASP A 706 -30.13 1.76 -24.57
N SER A 707 -28.95 2.28 -24.87
CA SER A 707 -27.80 1.46 -25.26
C SER A 707 -27.32 0.56 -24.12
N THR A 708 -27.16 -0.72 -24.41
CA THR A 708 -26.49 -1.68 -23.50
C THR A 708 -24.96 -1.64 -23.64
N GLU A 709 -24.47 -1.07 -24.75
CA GLU A 709 -23.06 -0.98 -25.03
C GLU A 709 -22.44 0.24 -24.32
N LEU A 710 -21.38 -0.05 -23.54
CA LEU A 710 -20.55 0.97 -22.88
C LEU A 710 -19.26 1.17 -23.66
N LEU A 711 -19.05 2.37 -24.14
CA LEU A 711 -17.85 2.74 -24.89
C LEU A 711 -16.93 3.64 -24.07
N PRO A 712 -15.62 3.42 -24.09
CA PRO A 712 -14.66 4.29 -23.43
C PRO A 712 -14.58 5.65 -24.16
N LEU A 713 -14.41 6.70 -23.37
CA LEU A 713 -14.49 8.10 -23.83
C LEU A 713 -13.52 8.41 -24.97
N ASN A 714 -12.30 7.88 -24.92
CA ASN A 714 -11.32 8.06 -25.99
C ASN A 714 -11.75 7.49 -27.34
N LYS A 715 -12.53 6.39 -27.36
CA LYS A 715 -13.12 5.86 -28.59
C LYS A 715 -14.26 6.74 -29.10
N ILE A 716 -15.12 7.19 -28.18
CA ILE A 716 -16.26 8.06 -28.50
C ILE A 716 -15.78 9.39 -29.09
N MET A 717 -14.68 9.93 -28.56
CA MET A 717 -14.12 11.24 -28.88
C MET A 717 -13.00 11.21 -29.93
N ALA A 718 -12.68 10.07 -30.55
CA ALA A 718 -11.51 9.91 -31.41
C ALA A 718 -11.36 11.03 -32.45
N ASP A 719 -12.45 11.36 -33.19
CA ASP A 719 -12.44 12.36 -34.25
C ASP A 719 -13.38 13.57 -33.97
N LYS A 720 -13.86 13.71 -32.74
CA LYS A 720 -14.82 14.70 -32.32
C LYS A 720 -14.22 15.70 -31.35
N LYS A 721 -14.58 16.98 -31.47
CA LYS A 721 -14.22 18.04 -30.51
C LYS A 721 -15.16 18.06 -29.30
N GLU A 722 -16.42 17.74 -29.55
CA GLU A 722 -17.44 17.61 -28.51
C GLU A 722 -18.40 16.46 -28.85
N VAL A 723 -19.02 15.89 -27.84
CA VAL A 723 -20.02 14.83 -27.97
C VAL A 723 -21.00 14.91 -26.84
N GLU A 724 -22.24 14.56 -27.15
CA GLU A 724 -23.26 14.28 -26.14
C GLU A 724 -23.31 12.77 -25.90
N VAL A 725 -23.20 12.39 -24.65
CA VAL A 725 -23.23 11.00 -24.18
C VAL A 725 -24.16 10.89 -23.00
N TYR A 726 -24.49 9.67 -22.64
CA TYR A 726 -25.39 9.40 -21.51
C TYR A 726 -24.63 8.68 -20.40
N ASP A 727 -24.82 9.16 -19.16
CA ASP A 727 -24.29 8.52 -17.97
C ASP A 727 -24.93 7.12 -17.86
N PRO A 728 -24.13 6.05 -17.78
CA PRO A 728 -24.65 4.69 -17.70
C PRO A 728 -25.48 4.41 -16.42
N LEU A 729 -25.36 5.28 -15.40
CA LEU A 729 -26.01 5.10 -14.08
C LEU A 729 -27.38 5.72 -13.99
N ASN A 730 -27.53 6.97 -14.44
CA ASN A 730 -28.76 7.75 -14.26
C ASN A 730 -29.42 8.09 -15.60
N GLY A 731 -28.79 7.76 -16.72
CA GLY A 731 -29.29 8.10 -18.06
C GLY A 731 -29.24 9.60 -18.39
N GLU A 732 -28.59 10.42 -17.53
CA GLU A 732 -28.45 11.85 -17.77
C GLU A 732 -27.60 12.14 -19.02
N LYS A 733 -28.05 13.11 -19.79
CA LYS A 733 -27.33 13.59 -20.97
C LYS A 733 -26.18 14.48 -20.55
N ILE A 734 -24.97 14.10 -20.95
CA ILE A 734 -23.75 14.85 -20.61
C ILE A 734 -23.09 15.32 -21.90
N LYS A 735 -22.81 16.61 -21.98
CA LYS A 735 -21.97 17.18 -23.02
C LYS A 735 -20.51 17.17 -22.58
N ILE A 736 -19.66 16.50 -23.38
CA ILE A 736 -18.22 16.39 -23.11
C ILE A 736 -17.46 17.09 -24.23
N GLU A 737 -16.52 17.95 -23.84
CA GLU A 737 -15.62 18.68 -24.73
C GLU A 737 -14.18 18.14 -24.60
N LYS A 738 -13.51 18.03 -25.73
CA LYS A 738 -12.09 17.71 -25.81
C LYS A 738 -11.29 19.01 -25.72
N LYS A 739 -10.52 19.18 -24.65
CA LYS A 739 -9.64 20.33 -24.45
C LYS A 739 -8.18 19.91 -24.47
N THR A 740 -7.36 20.76 -25.08
CA THR A 740 -5.90 20.62 -25.03
C THR A 740 -5.40 21.39 -23.83
N VAL A 741 -4.73 20.70 -22.90
CA VAL A 741 -4.18 21.26 -21.65
C VAL A 741 -2.67 21.05 -21.60
N PRO A 742 -1.90 22.00 -21.04
CA PRO A 742 -0.45 21.85 -20.94
C PRO A 742 -0.07 20.70 -20.00
N ASN A 743 0.93 19.92 -20.38
CA ASN A 743 1.45 18.86 -19.53
C ASN A 743 2.41 19.42 -18.46
N ILE A 744 1.85 19.98 -17.40
CA ILE A 744 2.60 20.57 -16.30
C ILE A 744 2.64 19.58 -15.12
N LEU A 745 3.85 19.26 -14.67
CA LEU A 745 4.07 18.45 -13.48
C LEU A 745 4.17 19.36 -12.25
N TYR A 746 3.31 19.11 -11.26
CA TYR A 746 3.26 19.89 -10.02
C TYR A 746 3.89 19.15 -8.87
N LYS A 747 4.80 19.78 -8.12
CA LYS A 747 5.37 19.22 -6.88
C LYS A 747 5.27 20.23 -5.73
N GLY A 748 4.65 19.85 -4.63
CA GLY A 748 4.56 20.62 -3.38
C GLY A 748 3.72 21.90 -3.41
N ILE A 749 3.41 22.43 -4.58
CA ILE A 749 2.57 23.64 -4.75
C ILE A 749 1.09 23.39 -4.47
N ALA A 750 0.30 24.46 -4.44
CA ALA A 750 -1.12 24.39 -4.07
C ALA A 750 -1.95 23.40 -4.88
N LEU A 751 -1.64 23.22 -6.17
CA LEU A 751 -2.32 22.30 -7.08
C LEU A 751 -2.03 20.81 -6.76
N ALA A 752 -0.81 20.50 -6.30
CA ALA A 752 -0.43 19.16 -5.88
C ALA A 752 -0.98 18.78 -4.49
N ARG A 753 -1.46 19.77 -3.73
CA ARG A 753 -1.91 19.59 -2.34
C ARG A 753 -3.43 19.48 -2.28
N ARG A 754 -3.92 18.44 -1.66
CA ARG A 754 -5.35 18.14 -1.53
C ARG A 754 -6.07 18.98 -0.46
N ASP A 755 -5.34 19.74 0.36
CA ASP A 755 -5.87 20.58 1.46
C ASP A 755 -6.23 22.01 1.02
N ASN A 756 -6.45 22.22 -0.27
CA ASN A 756 -6.91 23.49 -0.83
C ASN A 756 -8.29 23.31 -1.45
N CYS A 757 -9.16 24.32 -1.27
CA CYS A 757 -10.47 24.35 -1.92
C CYS A 757 -10.36 24.54 -3.43
N SER A 758 -11.38 24.12 -4.18
CA SER A 758 -11.42 24.19 -5.65
C SER A 758 -11.26 25.61 -6.13
N TRP A 759 -11.92 26.59 -5.51
CA TRP A 759 -11.81 28.01 -5.83
C TRP A 759 -10.36 28.53 -5.75
N CYS A 760 -9.63 28.24 -4.65
CA CYS A 760 -8.22 28.61 -4.53
C CYS A 760 -7.34 27.93 -5.58
N ARG A 761 -7.65 26.68 -5.91
CA ARG A 761 -6.88 25.92 -6.92
C ARG A 761 -7.09 26.50 -8.32
N LYS A 762 -8.31 26.88 -8.68
CA LYS A 762 -8.62 27.52 -9.97
C LYS A 762 -7.81 28.81 -10.15
N ILE A 763 -7.81 29.70 -9.14
CA ILE A 763 -7.05 30.96 -9.19
C ILE A 763 -5.54 30.69 -9.33
N TYR A 764 -5.03 29.78 -8.51
CA TYR A 764 -3.61 29.43 -8.53
C TYR A 764 -3.20 28.84 -9.89
N GLU A 765 -4.03 27.99 -10.47
CA GLU A 765 -3.80 27.39 -11.79
C GLU A 765 -3.82 28.42 -12.89
N THR A 766 -4.80 29.33 -12.90
CA THR A 766 -4.88 30.41 -13.89
C THR A 766 -3.68 31.33 -13.79
N LEU A 767 -3.26 31.71 -12.58
CA LEU A 767 -2.07 32.53 -12.38
C LEU A 767 -0.79 31.81 -12.86
N LEU A 768 -0.67 30.53 -12.56
CA LEU A 768 0.45 29.73 -13.04
C LEU A 768 0.50 29.65 -14.56
N HIS A 769 -0.66 29.53 -15.24
CA HIS A 769 -0.76 29.59 -16.69
C HIS A 769 -0.37 30.96 -17.25
N TYR A 770 -0.74 32.05 -16.58
CA TYR A 770 -0.35 33.41 -16.97
C TYR A 770 1.19 33.55 -16.90
N ILE A 771 1.82 33.05 -15.87
CA ILE A 771 3.29 33.13 -15.70
C ILE A 771 4.01 32.21 -16.71
N MET A 772 3.63 30.94 -16.78
CA MET A 772 4.42 29.92 -17.48
C MET A 772 4.11 29.79 -18.96
N ILE A 773 2.90 30.16 -19.41
CA ILE A 773 2.41 29.84 -20.74
C ILE A 773 2.11 31.09 -21.52
N SER A 774 1.22 31.95 -21.00
CA SER A 774 0.70 33.11 -21.72
C SER A 774 1.57 34.36 -21.57
N HIS A 775 2.54 34.35 -20.65
CA HIS A 775 3.40 35.50 -20.31
C HIS A 775 2.58 36.80 -20.09
N ARG A 776 1.46 36.69 -19.37
CA ARG A 776 0.63 37.84 -19.04
C ARG A 776 1.36 38.81 -18.12
N SER A 777 1.02 40.08 -18.20
CA SER A 777 1.57 41.11 -17.33
C SER A 777 1.15 40.94 -15.87
N VAL A 778 1.92 41.53 -14.96
CA VAL A 778 1.55 41.61 -13.52
C VAL A 778 0.16 42.21 -13.35
N TYR A 779 -0.16 43.27 -14.13
CA TYR A 779 -1.44 43.99 -14.10
C TYR A 779 -2.62 43.06 -14.48
N GLU A 780 -2.54 42.37 -15.61
CA GLU A 780 -3.58 41.40 -16.01
C GLU A 780 -3.79 40.30 -14.99
N SER A 781 -2.71 39.86 -14.32
CA SER A 781 -2.79 38.87 -13.25
C SER A 781 -3.47 39.41 -11.98
N TYR A 782 -3.24 40.69 -11.65
CA TYR A 782 -3.97 41.34 -10.56
C TYR A 782 -5.45 41.50 -10.89
N GLU A 783 -5.81 41.91 -12.11
CA GLU A 783 -7.21 42.03 -12.52
C GLU A 783 -7.94 40.70 -12.44
N MET A 784 -7.34 39.64 -12.94
CA MET A 784 -7.89 38.29 -12.85
C MET A 784 -8.17 37.89 -11.39
N ILE A 785 -7.19 38.08 -10.48
CA ILE A 785 -7.38 37.75 -9.06
C ILE A 785 -8.46 38.63 -8.43
N ARG A 786 -8.49 39.93 -8.75
CA ARG A 786 -9.52 40.85 -8.27
C ARG A 786 -10.91 40.33 -8.65
N ASP A 787 -11.11 39.91 -9.88
CA ASP A 787 -12.41 39.43 -10.37
C ASP A 787 -12.87 38.19 -9.61
N TYR A 788 -11.97 37.21 -9.37
CA TYR A 788 -12.28 36.03 -8.52
C TYR A 788 -12.63 36.43 -7.08
N ILE A 789 -11.94 37.41 -6.50
CA ILE A 789 -12.24 37.91 -5.16
C ILE A 789 -13.60 38.63 -5.14
N VAL A 790 -13.90 39.46 -6.14
CA VAL A 790 -15.20 40.12 -6.29
C VAL A 790 -16.32 39.09 -6.36
N ASP A 791 -16.17 38.02 -7.16
CA ASP A 791 -17.16 36.95 -7.26
C ASP A 791 -17.39 36.26 -5.91
N LEU A 792 -16.33 36.03 -5.11
CA LEU A 792 -16.46 35.48 -3.76
C LEU A 792 -17.28 36.41 -2.86
N PHE A 793 -17.00 37.72 -2.88
CA PHE A 793 -17.71 38.69 -2.02
C PHE A 793 -19.14 38.94 -2.46
N LEU A 794 -19.46 38.74 -3.76
CA LEU A 794 -20.82 38.85 -4.31
C LEU A 794 -21.62 37.52 -4.23
N ASP A 795 -21.13 36.51 -3.52
CA ASP A 795 -21.77 35.18 -3.37
C ASP A 795 -22.01 34.45 -4.70
N ARG A 796 -21.17 34.72 -5.74
CA ARG A 796 -21.24 34.03 -7.04
C ARG A 796 -20.48 32.73 -7.08
N VAL A 797 -19.63 32.47 -6.06
CA VAL A 797 -18.85 31.23 -5.96
C VAL A 797 -19.72 30.15 -5.33
N PRO A 798 -19.93 29.00 -6.01
CA PRO A 798 -20.66 27.89 -5.44
C PRO A 798 -20.02 27.39 -4.14
N MET A 799 -20.83 27.02 -3.13
CA MET A 799 -20.33 26.50 -1.87
C MET A 799 -19.46 25.26 -2.06
N GLU A 800 -19.77 24.43 -3.06
CA GLU A 800 -19.00 23.23 -3.42
C GLU A 800 -17.53 23.54 -3.73
N ASP A 801 -17.24 24.70 -4.32
CA ASP A 801 -15.88 25.15 -4.64
C ASP A 801 -15.10 25.66 -3.40
N LEU A 802 -15.77 25.87 -2.29
CA LEU A 802 -15.19 26.38 -1.04
C LEU A 802 -14.82 25.30 -0.02
N PHE A 803 -15.21 24.04 -0.24
CA PHE A 803 -14.83 22.97 0.66
C PHE A 803 -13.32 22.72 0.71
N VAL A 804 -12.81 22.64 1.91
CA VAL A 804 -11.42 22.28 2.22
C VAL A 804 -11.39 20.86 2.77
N THR A 805 -10.61 19.98 2.17
CA THR A 805 -10.49 18.57 2.60
C THR A 805 -9.22 18.36 3.41
N LYS A 806 -9.33 17.90 4.66
CA LYS A 806 -8.17 17.63 5.51
C LYS A 806 -8.23 16.25 6.17
N GLY A 807 -7.11 15.54 6.14
CA GLY A 807 -6.98 14.26 6.84
C GLY A 807 -6.77 14.43 8.34
N VAL A 808 -7.49 13.63 9.13
CA VAL A 808 -7.36 13.60 10.60
C VAL A 808 -6.03 12.94 10.99
N LYS A 809 -5.29 13.60 11.89
CA LYS A 809 -4.01 13.10 12.45
C LYS A 809 -4.20 12.60 13.89
N VAL A 810 -3.32 11.72 14.34
CA VAL A 810 -3.29 11.26 15.76
C VAL A 810 -2.89 12.40 16.69
N ASN A 811 -1.80 13.06 16.32
CA ASN A 811 -1.22 14.12 17.13
C ASN A 811 -1.26 15.45 16.39
N TYR A 812 -1.88 16.43 16.98
CA TYR A 812 -1.87 17.83 16.55
C TYR A 812 -0.98 18.65 17.49
N LYS A 813 -0.29 19.65 16.94
CA LYS A 813 0.33 20.69 17.77
C LYS A 813 -0.75 21.37 18.61
N ASN A 814 -0.42 21.72 19.84
CA ASN A 814 -1.33 22.48 20.69
C ASN A 814 -1.82 23.73 19.96
N ASN A 815 -3.11 24.04 20.08
CA ASN A 815 -3.83 25.14 19.39
C ASN A 815 -4.03 24.99 17.86
N SER A 816 -3.91 23.82 17.28
CA SER A 816 -4.30 23.61 15.88
C SER A 816 -5.83 23.75 15.72
N ALA A 817 -6.28 24.56 14.74
CA ALA A 817 -7.71 24.69 14.40
C ALA A 817 -8.37 23.31 14.09
N TYR A 818 -7.62 22.41 13.46
CA TYR A 818 -8.09 21.05 13.16
C TYR A 818 -8.26 20.16 14.40
N LYS A 819 -7.45 20.40 15.46
CA LYS A 819 -7.63 19.74 16.75
C LYS A 819 -8.97 20.14 17.38
N ILE A 820 -9.26 21.44 17.37
CA ILE A 820 -10.52 21.99 17.90
C ILE A 820 -11.71 21.40 17.15
N LEU A 821 -11.66 21.36 15.79
CA LEU A 821 -12.71 20.73 14.98
C LEU A 821 -12.90 19.26 15.32
N THR A 822 -11.83 18.47 15.37
CA THR A 822 -11.91 17.02 15.63
C THR A 822 -12.38 16.73 17.05
N GLU A 823 -11.98 17.53 18.05
CA GLU A 823 -12.45 17.40 19.43
C GLU A 823 -13.94 17.79 19.56
N ARG A 824 -14.40 18.83 18.85
CA ARG A 824 -15.82 19.22 18.80
C ARG A 824 -16.66 18.10 18.20
N LEU A 825 -16.26 17.57 17.04
CA LEU A 825 -16.99 16.48 16.38
C LEU A 825 -17.04 15.22 17.25
N LYS A 826 -15.95 14.88 17.95
CA LYS A 826 -15.93 13.76 18.90
C LYS A 826 -16.85 13.98 20.10
N LYS A 827 -16.90 15.21 20.63
CA LYS A 827 -17.85 15.57 21.71
C LYS A 827 -19.31 15.45 21.26
N ASN A 828 -19.57 15.74 19.98
CA ASN A 828 -20.89 15.58 19.37
C ASN A 828 -21.16 14.11 18.95
N GLY A 829 -20.33 13.15 19.37
CA GLY A 829 -20.53 11.73 19.13
C GLY A 829 -20.07 11.23 17.76
N VAL A 830 -19.44 12.08 16.93
CA VAL A 830 -18.95 11.64 15.61
C VAL A 830 -17.69 10.78 15.79
N VAL A 831 -17.76 9.52 15.36
CA VAL A 831 -16.61 8.61 15.38
C VAL A 831 -15.66 8.96 14.25
N ILE A 832 -14.51 9.53 14.62
CA ILE A 832 -13.49 9.95 13.65
C ILE A 832 -12.27 9.05 13.79
N HIS A 833 -12.03 8.25 12.77
CA HIS A 833 -10.82 7.43 12.67
C HIS A 833 -9.64 8.24 12.12
N GLN A 834 -8.45 7.85 12.51
CA GLN A 834 -7.24 8.42 11.93
C GLN A 834 -7.20 8.17 10.41
N GLY A 835 -6.81 9.21 9.67
CA GLY A 835 -6.78 9.15 8.20
C GLY A 835 -8.12 9.43 7.53
N THR A 836 -9.24 9.52 8.29
CA THR A 836 -10.51 10.05 7.78
C THR A 836 -10.28 11.45 7.23
N ARG A 837 -10.87 11.77 6.10
CA ARG A 837 -10.82 13.09 5.51
C ARG A 837 -12.13 13.82 5.81
N LEU A 838 -12.00 14.99 6.40
CA LEU A 838 -13.13 15.86 6.69
C LEU A 838 -13.18 16.96 5.65
N ASP A 839 -14.34 17.11 5.02
CA ASP A 839 -14.67 18.22 4.14
C ASP A 839 -15.42 19.27 4.96
N PHE A 840 -14.90 20.46 5.01
CA PHE A 840 -15.47 21.54 5.80
C PHE A 840 -15.36 22.89 5.10
N VAL A 841 -16.21 23.81 5.48
CA VAL A 841 -16.15 25.23 5.17
C VAL A 841 -15.89 26.04 6.44
N VAL A 842 -15.37 27.27 6.29
CA VAL A 842 -15.19 28.19 7.42
C VAL A 842 -16.27 29.28 7.34
N VAL A 843 -17.04 29.41 8.40
CA VAL A 843 -18.17 30.32 8.50
C VAL A 843 -17.83 31.57 9.31
N GLU A 844 -18.63 32.65 9.12
CA GLU A 844 -18.55 33.83 9.96
C GLU A 844 -18.82 33.48 11.43
N GLY A 845 -18.19 34.17 12.34
CA GLY A 845 -18.38 34.02 13.77
C GLY A 845 -17.84 35.22 14.54
N ASP A 846 -17.98 35.20 15.86
CA ASP A 846 -17.54 36.30 16.70
C ASP A 846 -16.03 36.54 16.58
N LYS A 847 -15.60 37.82 16.72
CA LYS A 847 -14.18 38.19 16.61
C LYS A 847 -13.27 37.43 17.60
N LYS A 848 -13.79 36.86 18.68
CA LYS A 848 -13.06 36.08 19.69
C LYS A 848 -13.05 34.58 19.39
N SER A 849 -13.89 34.08 18.47
CA SER A 849 -13.96 32.63 18.16
C SER A 849 -12.75 32.14 17.37
N LYS A 850 -12.19 31.01 17.79
CA LYS A 850 -11.08 30.38 17.07
C LYS A 850 -11.54 29.80 15.74
N VAL A 851 -10.67 29.79 14.74
CA VAL A 851 -10.98 29.26 13.40
C VAL A 851 -11.54 27.82 13.47
N GLY A 852 -11.00 26.97 14.36
CA GLY A 852 -11.48 25.59 14.51
C GLY A 852 -12.92 25.46 15.03
N GLU A 853 -13.42 26.45 15.73
CA GLU A 853 -14.81 26.52 16.20
C GLU A 853 -15.76 26.92 15.08
N ARG A 854 -15.28 27.65 14.09
CA ARG A 854 -15.99 28.13 12.90
C ARG A 854 -15.90 27.21 11.69
N MET A 855 -15.18 26.10 11.78
CA MET A 855 -15.16 25.06 10.77
C MET A 855 -16.42 24.22 10.85
N VAL A 856 -17.20 24.14 9.79
CA VAL A 856 -18.46 23.37 9.72
C VAL A 856 -18.27 22.28 8.66
N VAL A 857 -18.45 21.02 9.05
CA VAL A 857 -18.33 19.88 8.12
C VAL A 857 -19.57 19.77 7.25
N ARG A 858 -19.41 19.09 6.09
CA ARG A 858 -20.46 18.94 5.07
C ARG A 858 -21.77 18.40 5.67
N GLU A 859 -21.67 17.47 6.58
CA GLU A 859 -22.82 16.84 7.25
C GLU A 859 -23.62 17.84 8.13
N GLU A 860 -22.93 18.79 8.78
CA GLU A 860 -23.55 19.81 9.62
C GLU A 860 -24.31 20.87 8.79
N LEU A 861 -23.95 21.05 7.51
CA LEU A 861 -24.53 22.06 6.62
C LEU A 861 -25.94 21.73 6.13
N LYS A 862 -26.31 20.46 6.14
CA LYS A 862 -27.64 20.03 5.64
C LYS A 862 -28.80 20.65 6.43
N ASN A 863 -28.56 21.03 7.67
CA ASN A 863 -29.57 21.54 8.61
C ASN A 863 -29.40 23.01 8.98
N THR A 864 -28.44 23.73 8.37
CA THR A 864 -28.10 25.07 8.84
C THR A 864 -27.78 26.03 7.68
N LYS A 865 -28.51 27.15 7.56
CA LYS A 865 -28.07 28.23 6.66
C LYS A 865 -26.87 28.94 7.31
N VAL A 866 -25.71 28.85 6.69
CA VAL A 866 -24.47 29.43 7.19
C VAL A 866 -23.98 30.55 6.29
N LYS A 867 -23.31 31.56 6.85
CA LYS A 867 -22.58 32.58 6.09
C LYS A 867 -21.11 32.22 6.06
N ILE A 868 -20.55 32.19 4.87
CA ILE A 868 -19.11 31.85 4.64
C ILE A 868 -18.24 33.03 5.09
N ASP A 869 -17.16 32.77 5.82
CA ASP A 869 -16.12 33.74 6.14
C ASP A 869 -15.25 34.04 4.89
N LYS A 870 -15.75 34.92 4.03
CA LYS A 870 -15.10 35.32 2.77
C LYS A 870 -13.69 35.85 2.98
N ARG A 871 -13.44 36.57 4.10
CA ARG A 871 -12.11 37.08 4.47
C ARG A 871 -11.13 35.96 4.75
N TYR A 872 -11.56 34.92 5.45
CA TYR A 872 -10.71 33.74 5.70
C TYR A 872 -10.24 33.10 4.38
N TYR A 873 -11.11 32.96 3.40
CA TYR A 873 -10.76 32.39 2.09
C TYR A 873 -9.80 33.30 1.32
N ALA A 874 -10.06 34.60 1.28
CA ALA A 874 -9.21 35.54 0.57
C ALA A 874 -7.84 35.72 1.24
N GLU A 875 -7.79 35.98 2.56
CA GLU A 875 -6.58 36.36 3.28
C GLU A 875 -5.77 35.16 3.77
N ASN A 876 -6.41 34.14 4.34
CA ASN A 876 -5.69 33.00 4.95
C ASN A 876 -5.45 31.84 3.98
N LEU A 877 -6.36 31.59 3.07
CA LEU A 877 -6.20 30.49 2.12
C LEU A 877 -5.55 30.89 0.80
N LEU A 878 -5.94 32.01 0.22
CA LEU A 878 -5.46 32.44 -1.09
C LEU A 878 -4.19 33.29 -1.00
N LYS A 879 -4.25 34.43 -0.31
CA LYS A 879 -3.21 35.48 -0.33
C LYS A 879 -1.78 34.90 -0.16
N ARG A 880 -1.52 34.17 0.89
CA ARG A 880 -0.18 33.60 1.17
C ARG A 880 0.37 32.70 0.06
N LYS A 881 -0.51 32.09 -0.73
CA LYS A 881 -0.09 31.17 -1.81
C LYS A 881 0.23 31.91 -3.10
N ILE A 882 -0.56 32.94 -3.41
CA ILE A 882 -0.34 33.73 -4.61
C ILE A 882 0.82 34.72 -4.46
N GLU A 883 1.06 35.27 -3.25
CA GLU A 883 2.20 36.16 -2.97
C GLU A 883 3.53 35.54 -3.41
N THR A 884 3.77 34.28 -3.07
CA THR A 884 5.00 33.56 -3.49
C THR A 884 5.08 33.42 -5.01
N LEU A 885 3.96 33.18 -5.69
CA LEU A 885 3.95 33.11 -7.16
C LEU A 885 4.25 34.46 -7.79
N PHE A 886 3.68 35.55 -7.24
CA PHE A 886 3.95 36.91 -7.74
C PHE A 886 5.41 37.32 -7.55
N GLN A 887 5.95 37.10 -6.33
CA GLN A 887 7.34 37.52 -6.01
C GLN A 887 8.40 36.79 -6.85
N ILE A 888 8.10 35.56 -7.30
CA ILE A 888 9.09 34.72 -7.97
C ILE A 888 8.80 34.58 -9.46
N GLY A 889 7.53 34.66 -9.85
CA GLY A 889 7.08 34.46 -11.22
C GLY A 889 7.13 35.75 -12.08
N TYR A 890 7.13 36.89 -11.45
CA TYR A 890 7.25 38.23 -12.02
C TYR A 890 8.42 38.97 -11.36
#